data_4e483ab0ece2cdea65eb6b4f20b5761b
#
_entry.id   4e483ab0ece2cdea65eb6b4f20b5761b
#
_cell.length_a   1.000
_cell.length_b   1.000
_cell.length_c   1.000
_cell.angle_alpha   90.00
_cell.angle_beta   90.00
_cell.angle_gamma   90.00
#
_symmetry.space_group_name_H-M   'P 1'
#
loop_
_entity.id
_entity.type
_entity.pdbx_description
1 polymer ?
#
loop_
_entity_poly.entity_id
_entity_poly.type
_entity_poly.pdbx_seq_one_letter_code
_entity_poly.pdbx_strand_id
1 'polypeptide(L)'
;MLATAVPLAGATVFRVLALQIAEITRPGLAAEELSVRFDAHAQSGEIAVGRLRVGAREWRALSLRCGRLHLDDGVLGCSVARLELRGRRLPFEADIEATLGPGPARIVLRLAEGGRIEAAIQADGRLRARLHRIRPAATAALLEPWLAELAARLRELEAVGVLDAELDYRPAGVGDASATLRGRIAGGGFGSGDGLRAAEGVEAGFTLDARGTGAAWSWAAQLDWDAGAAYVHPLLFEAGPRLRAHGRFDGRRIVLERGELALDGVAAASARGVFDTFGGTLDTLAVELTDVDLVRIGPRWLAPLLAPASAQRLRLEGRADLRAELRRDRLETVDVELHGAGFGLASPQGEGIAAGGVAEEARAEVLAFGPVDGRVRWSSRGRGEAALQVGGGRWEKLALGAFALDAVLGPAGLRLPGARIPLLDGALVLRDLALGWSVAGWEGSAGAVLEPVSMPLLTEALGLPRMAGVMSAALPGLHLRPGELVLDGTLAVSVFGGWVQASGLRVHEPFGVASHLTGEIEARHIDLAQLTEAFSFGSITGHIDADVRGLELSSWRPTAFDARIASIAGDERRRISQRAVQNLGALGGGGALAAVQRSVLRLFETFGYRELGLRCRLAKGVCEMDGLDAAPDGAARADGGFTIVRGGGVPALDVIGYNRRVDWNELVARLQRVVAEGVSPTID
;
A
#
# COMPACT_ATOMS: atom_id res chain seq x y z
N MET A 1 67.45 64.56 5.66
CA MET A 1 68.69 63.88 6.14
C MET A 1 68.76 62.53 5.45
N LEU A 2 69.69 62.42 4.57
CA LEU A 2 70.06 61.19 3.84
C LEU A 2 70.69 60.22 4.86
N ALA A 3 70.06 59.04 5.05
CA ALA A 3 70.73 57.91 5.73
C ALA A 3 71.21 56.96 4.67
N THR A 4 72.53 56.97 4.48
CA THR A 4 73.30 56.05 3.66
C THR A 4 73.13 54.61 4.16
N ALA A 5 72.58 53.73 3.35
CA ALA A 5 72.55 52.30 3.62
C ALA A 5 74.00 51.75 3.46
N VAL A 6 74.58 51.27 4.54
CA VAL A 6 75.75 50.43 4.54
C VAL A 6 75.36 49.02 4.18
N PRO A 7 75.92 48.36 3.17
CA PRO A 7 75.66 46.97 2.90
C PRO A 7 76.33 46.12 3.98
N LEU A 8 75.54 45.53 4.89
CA LEU A 8 75.99 44.47 5.78
C LEU A 8 76.18 43.21 4.94
N ALA A 9 77.48 43.02 4.50
CA ALA A 9 77.91 41.71 4.02
C ALA A 9 77.96 40.74 5.20
N GLY A 10 77.13 39.76 5.16
CA GLY A 10 77.02 38.71 6.18
C GLY A 10 75.53 38.36 6.52
N ALA A 11 74.65 38.20 5.52
CA ALA A 11 73.38 37.65 5.77
C ALA A 11 73.53 36.18 6.22
N THR A 12 73.55 35.96 7.53
CA THR A 12 73.31 34.64 8.09
C THR A 12 71.93 34.17 7.59
N VAL A 13 71.89 33.32 6.55
CA VAL A 13 70.66 32.75 6.03
C VAL A 13 70.16 31.79 7.11
N PHE A 14 69.18 32.22 7.88
CA PHE A 14 68.48 31.35 8.82
C PHE A 14 67.83 30.25 8.01
N ARG A 15 68.27 29.01 8.25
CA ARG A 15 67.63 27.82 7.58
C ARG A 15 66.24 27.52 8.12
N VAL A 16 66.03 27.75 9.42
CA VAL A 16 64.77 27.48 10.09
C VAL A 16 64.46 28.64 11.02
N LEU A 17 63.22 29.18 10.86
CA LEU A 17 62.62 30.14 11.78
C LEU A 17 61.53 29.39 12.62
N ALA A 18 61.65 29.47 13.94
CA ALA A 18 60.66 28.91 14.85
C ALA A 18 60.10 30.01 15.77
N LEU A 19 58.80 30.12 15.85
CA LEU A 19 58.08 31.05 16.71
C LEU A 19 57.15 30.25 17.62
N GLN A 20 57.19 30.54 18.91
CA GLN A 20 56.23 29.95 19.89
C GLN A 20 55.44 31.06 20.54
N ILE A 21 54.10 30.90 20.60
CA ILE A 21 53.21 31.83 21.21
C ILE A 21 52.37 31.04 22.24
N ALA A 22 52.42 31.43 23.51
CA ALA A 22 51.72 30.71 24.58
C ALA A 22 50.22 30.72 24.39
N GLU A 23 49.66 31.91 24.08
CA GLU A 23 48.20 32.08 23.90
C GLU A 23 47.89 33.27 22.99
N ILE A 24 46.88 33.08 22.16
CA ILE A 24 46.19 34.15 21.39
C ILE A 24 44.73 34.10 21.74
N THR A 25 44.20 35.19 22.30
CA THR A 25 42.75 35.28 22.65
C THR A 25 42.12 36.46 21.94
N ARG A 26 40.95 36.17 21.29
CA ARG A 26 40.05 37.17 20.69
C ARG A 26 38.59 36.79 21.04
N PRO A 27 37.65 37.71 20.95
CA PRO A 27 36.22 37.37 21.15
C PRO A 27 35.81 36.18 20.32
N GLY A 28 35.43 35.08 20.98
CA GLY A 28 34.97 33.83 20.33
C GLY A 28 36.11 32.89 19.81
N LEU A 29 37.39 33.27 19.95
CA LEU A 29 38.54 32.49 19.53
C LEU A 29 39.64 32.51 20.58
N ALA A 30 40.14 31.33 20.98
CA ALA A 30 41.35 31.18 21.78
C ALA A 30 42.23 30.07 21.23
N ALA A 31 43.53 30.34 21.05
CA ALA A 31 44.51 29.37 20.63
C ALA A 31 45.66 29.35 21.66
N GLU A 32 45.93 28.19 22.22
CA GLU A 32 46.98 27.95 23.20
C GLU A 32 48.09 27.07 22.58
N GLU A 33 49.33 27.28 23.01
CA GLU A 33 50.51 26.52 22.55
C GLU A 33 50.67 26.57 21.01
N LEU A 34 50.60 27.76 20.44
CA LEU A 34 50.83 27.96 19.01
C LEU A 34 52.33 27.91 18.70
N SER A 35 52.73 27.01 17.82
CA SER A 35 54.09 26.96 17.27
C SER A 35 54.08 27.11 15.75
N VAL A 36 54.92 27.96 15.23
CA VAL A 36 55.13 28.15 13.79
C VAL A 36 56.57 27.82 13.47
N ARG A 37 56.81 26.91 12.54
CA ARG A 37 58.14 26.53 12.05
C ARG A 37 58.18 26.74 10.56
N PHE A 38 59.16 27.48 10.11
CA PHE A 38 59.42 27.78 8.68
C PHE A 38 60.82 27.34 8.29
N ASP A 39 60.92 26.52 7.23
CA ASP A 39 62.19 26.17 6.59
C ASP A 39 62.35 27.04 5.32
N ALA A 40 63.30 28.00 5.40
CA ALA A 40 63.49 28.97 4.35
C ALA A 40 64.13 28.34 3.07
N HIS A 41 64.88 27.23 3.21
CA HIS A 41 65.46 26.53 2.08
C HIS A 41 64.46 25.66 1.34
N ALA A 42 63.63 24.93 2.09
CA ALA A 42 62.56 24.11 1.53
C ALA A 42 61.31 24.90 1.21
N GLN A 43 61.24 26.18 1.57
CA GLN A 43 60.01 27.01 1.49
C GLN A 43 58.78 26.30 2.07
N SER A 44 58.98 25.50 3.10
CA SER A 44 57.90 24.75 3.73
C SER A 44 57.72 25.22 5.18
N GLY A 45 56.52 24.98 5.74
CA GLY A 45 56.18 25.39 7.09
C GLY A 45 55.22 24.45 7.79
N GLU A 46 55.30 24.53 9.13
CA GLU A 46 54.37 23.82 10.00
C GLU A 46 53.82 24.81 11.04
N ILE A 47 52.49 24.81 11.19
CA ILE A 47 51.79 25.57 12.21
C ILE A 47 51.08 24.53 13.09
N ALA A 48 51.43 24.47 14.38
CA ALA A 48 50.76 23.58 15.31
C ALA A 48 50.11 24.38 16.45
N VAL A 49 48.95 23.94 16.86
CA VAL A 49 48.13 24.54 17.93
C VAL A 49 47.77 23.44 18.92
N GLY A 50 48.26 23.55 20.16
CA GLY A 50 47.98 22.58 21.22
C GLY A 50 46.49 22.53 21.55
N ARG A 51 45.84 23.71 21.68
CA ARG A 51 44.43 23.83 21.96
C ARG A 51 43.83 25.01 21.20
N LEU A 52 42.76 24.74 20.43
CA LEU A 52 41.98 25.75 19.71
C LEU A 52 40.57 25.75 20.23
N ARG A 53 40.07 26.87 20.73
CA ARG A 53 38.67 27.09 21.08
C ARG A 53 38.04 28.10 20.12
N VAL A 54 36.88 27.73 19.60
CA VAL A 54 36.03 28.60 18.75
C VAL A 54 34.60 28.51 19.29
N GLY A 55 34.13 29.58 19.91
CA GLY A 55 32.87 29.57 20.62
C GLY A 55 32.87 28.55 21.75
N ALA A 56 31.87 27.63 21.75
CA ALA A 56 31.73 26.54 22.73
C ALA A 56 32.52 25.28 22.37
N ARG A 57 33.25 25.25 21.25
CA ARG A 57 33.94 24.04 20.75
C ARG A 57 35.43 24.13 20.98
N GLU A 58 36.02 23.00 21.34
CA GLU A 58 37.44 22.85 21.60
C GLU A 58 38.08 21.73 20.76
N TRP A 59 39.22 22.00 20.17
CA TRP A 59 40.06 21.03 19.45
C TRP A 59 41.44 21.03 20.01
N ARG A 60 42.05 19.85 20.05
CA ARG A 60 43.43 19.67 20.59
C ARG A 60 44.32 19.03 19.54
N ALA A 61 45.59 19.39 19.62
CA ALA A 61 46.63 18.87 18.76
C ALA A 61 46.34 19.04 17.26
N LEU A 62 46.10 20.27 16.85
CA LEU A 62 45.90 20.66 15.46
C LEU A 62 47.24 21.03 14.82
N SER A 63 47.61 20.44 13.70
CA SER A 63 48.80 20.85 12.93
C SER A 63 48.47 21.06 11.46
N LEU A 64 49.01 22.12 10.89
CA LEU A 64 48.87 22.49 9.48
C LEU A 64 50.30 22.45 8.88
N ARG A 65 50.54 21.54 7.93
CA ARG A 65 51.81 21.47 7.21
C ARG A 65 51.65 22.04 5.83
N CYS A 66 52.43 23.08 5.51
CA CYS A 66 52.45 23.73 4.20
C CYS A 66 53.57 23.12 3.32
N GLY A 67 53.19 22.60 2.16
CA GLY A 67 54.17 22.13 1.17
C GLY A 67 54.98 23.26 0.57
N ARG A 68 54.35 24.43 0.40
CA ARG A 68 55.03 25.71 0.06
C ARG A 68 54.43 26.81 0.92
N LEU A 69 55.30 27.49 1.66
CA LEU A 69 54.93 28.65 2.50
C LEU A 69 55.66 29.86 1.98
N HIS A 70 54.99 30.94 1.69
CA HIS A 70 55.55 32.22 1.29
C HIS A 70 54.84 33.36 2.02
N LEU A 71 55.60 34.43 2.20
CA LEU A 71 55.08 35.68 2.74
C LEU A 71 55.50 36.79 1.81
N ASP A 72 54.54 37.43 1.15
CA ASP A 72 54.78 38.51 0.21
C ASP A 72 53.76 39.65 0.49
N ASP A 73 54.24 40.87 0.58
CA ASP A 73 53.46 42.07 0.86
C ASP A 73 52.41 41.92 2.00
N GLY A 74 52.79 41.22 3.05
CA GLY A 74 51.88 40.95 4.20
C GLY A 74 50.82 39.91 3.95
N VAL A 75 50.86 39.19 2.83
CA VAL A 75 50.00 38.04 2.53
C VAL A 75 50.79 36.76 2.80
N LEU A 76 50.25 35.92 3.70
CA LEU A 76 50.77 34.58 3.97
C LEU A 76 50.08 33.60 2.99
N GLY A 77 50.85 32.95 2.14
CA GLY A 77 50.42 31.90 1.23
C GLY A 77 50.94 30.54 1.68
N CYS A 78 50.04 29.58 1.80
CA CYS A 78 50.31 28.18 2.10
C CYS A 78 49.67 27.30 1.04
N SER A 79 50.48 26.70 0.18
CA SER A 79 50.00 25.80 -0.88
C SER A 79 50.25 24.36 -0.51
N VAL A 80 49.37 23.46 -0.97
CA VAL A 80 49.39 22.03 -0.63
C VAL A 80 49.44 21.83 0.90
N ALA A 81 48.59 22.58 1.59
CA ALA A 81 48.46 22.47 3.03
C ALA A 81 47.78 21.15 3.42
N ARG A 82 48.31 20.48 4.42
CA ARG A 82 47.76 19.25 5.00
C ARG A 82 47.45 19.49 6.46
N LEU A 83 46.20 19.25 6.81
CA LEU A 83 45.73 19.43 8.17
C LEU A 83 45.69 18.08 8.88
N GLU A 84 46.27 18.04 10.09
CA GLU A 84 46.20 16.90 10.99
C GLU A 84 45.52 17.31 12.30
N LEU A 85 44.62 16.48 12.78
CA LEU A 85 43.94 16.64 14.06
C LEU A 85 44.26 15.42 14.93
N ARG A 86 44.84 15.63 16.10
CA ARG A 86 45.30 14.54 17.00
C ARG A 86 46.15 13.48 16.28
N GLY A 87 47.05 13.92 15.39
CA GLY A 87 47.92 13.03 14.61
C GLY A 87 47.25 12.30 13.43
N ARG A 88 45.94 12.50 13.20
CA ARG A 88 45.21 11.94 12.05
C ARG A 88 45.11 12.98 10.94
N ARG A 89 45.65 12.66 9.76
CA ARG A 89 45.52 13.50 8.57
C ARG A 89 44.08 13.57 8.10
N LEU A 90 43.57 14.79 7.85
CA LEU A 90 42.28 15.01 7.28
C LEU A 90 42.24 14.71 5.77
N PRO A 91 41.12 14.29 5.21
CA PRO A 91 40.99 13.80 3.84
C PRO A 91 40.85 14.93 2.81
N PHE A 92 41.66 15.99 2.96
CA PHE A 92 41.71 17.08 2.00
C PHE A 92 43.08 17.75 2.00
N GLU A 93 43.40 18.45 0.92
CA GLU A 93 44.49 19.38 0.80
C GLU A 93 43.95 20.80 0.62
N ALA A 94 44.60 21.77 1.18
CA ALA A 94 44.19 23.16 1.14
C ALA A 94 45.26 24.06 0.48
N ASP A 95 44.79 25.09 -0.23
CA ASP A 95 45.59 26.27 -0.52
C ASP A 95 44.97 27.43 0.27
N ILE A 96 45.80 28.10 1.05
CA ILE A 96 45.38 29.16 1.97
C ILE A 96 46.20 30.40 1.63
N GLU A 97 45.51 31.50 1.38
CA GLU A 97 46.09 32.83 1.26
C GLU A 97 45.37 33.74 2.27
N ALA A 98 46.10 34.36 3.15
CA ALA A 98 45.55 35.23 4.18
C ALA A 98 46.44 36.44 4.43
N THR A 99 45.82 37.62 4.50
CA THR A 99 46.55 38.84 4.90
C THR A 99 46.88 38.81 6.39
N LEU A 100 48.12 39.10 6.74
CA LEU A 100 48.51 39.23 8.14
C LEU A 100 47.87 40.45 8.78
N GLY A 101 46.82 40.25 9.56
CA GLY A 101 46.01 41.30 10.16
C GLY A 101 44.52 41.25 9.74
N PRO A 102 43.75 42.35 9.95
CA PRO A 102 42.39 42.42 9.48
C PRO A 102 42.34 42.63 7.96
N GLY A 103 42.34 41.56 7.20
CA GLY A 103 42.34 41.57 5.75
C GLY A 103 41.64 40.36 5.13
N PRO A 104 41.58 40.30 3.79
CA PRO A 104 40.92 39.19 3.10
C PRO A 104 41.73 37.88 3.27
N ALA A 105 40.98 36.76 3.26
CA ALA A 105 41.58 35.42 3.19
C ALA A 105 40.85 34.61 2.10
N ARG A 106 41.63 33.77 1.44
CA ARG A 106 41.10 32.79 0.45
C ARG A 106 41.56 31.40 0.84
N ILE A 107 40.62 30.45 0.83
CA ILE A 107 40.87 29.05 1.14
C ILE A 107 40.29 28.22 0.02
N VAL A 108 41.12 27.32 -0.53
CA VAL A 108 40.65 26.33 -1.53
C VAL A 108 40.94 24.95 -0.96
N LEU A 109 39.88 24.19 -0.70
CA LEU A 109 39.99 22.81 -0.26
C LEU A 109 39.81 21.86 -1.45
N ARG A 110 40.69 20.90 -1.62
CA ARG A 110 40.58 19.79 -2.56
C ARG A 110 40.33 18.52 -1.76
N LEU A 111 39.18 17.91 -1.95
CA LEU A 111 38.78 16.71 -1.21
C LEU A 111 39.37 15.45 -1.84
N ALA A 112 39.76 14.45 -1.04
CA ALA A 112 40.40 13.23 -1.51
C ALA A 112 39.53 12.41 -2.48
N GLU A 113 38.20 12.42 -2.28
CA GLU A 113 37.26 11.70 -3.12
C GLU A 113 36.68 12.54 -4.30
N GLY A 114 37.36 13.63 -4.61
CA GLY A 114 36.91 14.60 -5.60
C GLY A 114 35.95 15.63 -5.01
N GLY A 115 35.91 16.78 -5.67
CA GLY A 115 35.18 17.96 -5.21
C GLY A 115 36.10 19.04 -4.69
N ARG A 116 35.65 20.28 -4.73
CA ARG A 116 36.41 21.47 -4.39
C ARG A 116 35.53 22.45 -3.62
N ILE A 117 36.07 23.02 -2.57
CA ILE A 117 35.44 24.11 -1.81
C ILE A 117 36.35 25.32 -1.91
N GLU A 118 35.80 26.42 -2.44
CA GLU A 118 36.47 27.71 -2.48
C GLU A 118 35.78 28.64 -1.50
N ALA A 119 36.49 29.17 -0.55
CA ALA A 119 36.02 30.14 0.41
C ALA A 119 36.82 31.42 0.35
N ALA A 120 36.16 32.57 0.31
CA ALA A 120 36.76 33.89 0.37
C ALA A 120 36.14 34.66 1.53
N ILE A 121 36.98 35.11 2.47
CA ILE A 121 36.62 35.97 3.57
C ILE A 121 37.10 37.37 3.24
N GLN A 122 36.23 38.34 3.28
CA GLN A 122 36.55 39.76 3.04
C GLN A 122 36.97 40.45 4.35
N ALA A 123 37.56 41.65 4.24
CA ALA A 123 38.01 42.42 5.40
C ALA A 123 36.85 42.78 6.38
N ASP A 124 35.63 42.90 5.87
CA ASP A 124 34.41 43.13 6.63
C ASP A 124 33.83 41.87 7.26
N GLY A 125 34.50 40.72 7.11
CA GLY A 125 34.07 39.41 7.62
C GLY A 125 33.05 38.71 6.73
N ARG A 126 32.67 39.25 5.58
CA ARG A 126 31.79 38.60 4.63
C ARG A 126 32.46 37.35 4.08
N LEU A 127 31.77 36.19 4.17
CA LEU A 127 32.23 34.91 3.65
C LEU A 127 31.41 34.56 2.38
N ARG A 128 32.13 34.28 1.32
CA ARG A 128 31.60 33.63 0.13
C ARG A 128 32.24 32.28 -0.04
N ALA A 129 31.42 31.24 -0.16
CA ALA A 129 31.94 29.89 -0.41
C ALA A 129 31.24 29.27 -1.63
N ARG A 130 32.03 28.55 -2.43
CA ARG A 130 31.54 27.75 -3.56
C ARG A 130 31.95 26.32 -3.35
N LEU A 131 30.95 25.44 -3.36
CA LEU A 131 31.12 24.01 -3.29
C LEU A 131 30.90 23.46 -4.70
N HIS A 132 31.89 22.77 -5.23
CA HIS A 132 31.82 22.23 -6.58
C HIS A 132 32.03 20.71 -6.55
N ARG A 133 31.04 19.99 -7.08
CA ARG A 133 30.98 18.51 -7.18
C ARG A 133 31.26 17.81 -5.87
N ILE A 134 30.68 18.26 -4.77
CA ILE A 134 30.83 17.63 -3.46
C ILE A 134 30.01 16.35 -3.39
N ARG A 135 30.65 15.25 -3.00
CA ARG A 135 30.01 13.95 -2.80
C ARG A 135 29.69 13.72 -1.33
N PRO A 136 28.61 12.96 -0.98
CA PRO A 136 28.27 12.66 0.42
C PRO A 136 29.38 11.96 1.20
N ALA A 137 30.10 11.01 0.59
CA ALA A 137 31.24 10.35 1.22
C ALA A 137 32.37 11.33 1.60
N ALA A 138 32.69 12.27 0.69
CA ALA A 138 33.65 13.33 0.96
C ALA A 138 33.18 14.28 2.07
N THR A 139 31.85 14.59 2.08
CA THR A 139 31.23 15.39 3.13
C THR A 139 31.28 14.68 4.49
N ALA A 140 30.98 13.39 4.55
CA ALA A 140 31.07 12.61 5.78
C ALA A 140 32.50 12.59 6.33
N ALA A 141 33.51 12.38 5.47
CA ALA A 141 34.90 12.42 5.85
C ALA A 141 35.35 13.80 6.34
N LEU A 142 34.89 14.87 5.70
CA LEU A 142 35.17 16.26 6.12
C LEU A 142 34.50 16.59 7.47
N LEU A 143 33.29 16.12 7.71
CA LEU A 143 32.50 16.40 8.92
C LEU A 143 32.92 15.55 10.12
N GLU A 144 33.51 14.38 9.91
CA GLU A 144 33.85 13.43 10.99
C GLU A 144 34.60 14.06 12.18
N PRO A 145 35.61 14.92 12.01
CA PRO A 145 36.30 15.54 13.14
C PRO A 145 35.45 16.56 13.92
N TRP A 146 34.41 17.08 13.29
CA TRP A 146 33.63 18.22 13.80
C TRP A 146 32.24 17.82 14.25
N LEU A 147 31.60 16.87 13.54
CA LEU A 147 30.21 16.42 13.66
C LEU A 147 30.12 14.91 13.44
N ALA A 148 30.76 14.14 14.33
CA ALA A 148 30.91 12.68 14.18
C ALA A 148 29.56 11.94 13.99
N GLU A 149 28.50 12.34 14.72
CA GLU A 149 27.16 11.74 14.61
C GLU A 149 26.53 11.97 13.21
N LEU A 150 26.66 13.20 12.68
CA LEU A 150 26.15 13.51 11.34
C LEU A 150 26.94 12.76 10.27
N ALA A 151 28.26 12.69 10.42
CA ALA A 151 29.12 11.92 9.52
C ALA A 151 28.79 10.41 9.54
N ALA A 152 28.48 9.86 10.70
CA ALA A 152 28.05 8.48 10.85
C ALA A 152 26.71 8.22 10.15
N ARG A 153 25.71 9.10 10.35
CA ARG A 153 24.41 9.02 9.67
C ARG A 153 24.52 9.10 8.14
N LEU A 154 25.37 10.01 7.62
CA LEU A 154 25.60 10.11 6.17
C LEU A 154 26.23 8.84 5.58
N ARG A 155 27.08 8.15 6.35
CA ARG A 155 27.66 6.86 5.94
C ARG A 155 26.65 5.71 6.02
N GLU A 156 25.85 5.68 7.07
CA GLU A 156 24.80 4.67 7.28
C GLU A 156 23.74 4.70 6.17
N LEU A 157 23.42 5.88 5.66
CA LEU A 157 22.46 6.07 4.56
C LEU A 157 23.03 5.70 3.19
N GLU A 158 24.31 5.33 3.06
CA GLU A 158 24.97 5.05 1.78
C GLU A 158 24.67 6.11 0.71
N ALA A 159 24.65 7.38 1.14
CA ALA A 159 24.23 8.48 0.30
C ALA A 159 25.15 8.66 -0.92
N VAL A 160 24.55 8.85 -2.09
CA VAL A 160 25.23 9.08 -3.38
C VAL A 160 24.75 10.38 -4.01
N GLY A 161 25.44 10.81 -5.09
CA GLY A 161 25.09 12.02 -5.82
C GLY A 161 26.18 13.08 -5.73
N VAL A 162 25.90 14.23 -6.31
CA VAL A 162 26.81 15.38 -6.40
C VAL A 162 26.08 16.66 -6.00
N LEU A 163 26.70 17.43 -5.13
CA LEU A 163 26.22 18.74 -4.68
C LEU A 163 27.11 19.85 -5.25
N ASP A 164 26.49 20.80 -5.94
CA ASP A 164 27.05 22.12 -6.25
C ASP A 164 26.30 23.17 -5.47
N ALA A 165 26.99 24.07 -4.76
CA ALA A 165 26.33 25.11 -3.96
C ALA A 165 27.17 26.38 -3.81
N GLU A 166 26.49 27.50 -3.58
CA GLU A 166 27.08 28.79 -3.26
C GLU A 166 26.50 29.33 -1.95
N LEU A 167 27.37 29.72 -1.05
CA LEU A 167 27.04 30.37 0.23
C LEU A 167 27.55 31.83 0.21
N ASP A 168 26.69 32.79 0.52
CA ASP A 168 27.03 34.17 0.82
C ASP A 168 26.59 34.45 2.26
N TYR A 169 27.54 34.67 3.15
CA TYR A 169 27.28 34.99 4.55
C TYR A 169 27.83 36.38 4.87
N ARG A 170 27.01 37.20 5.51
CA ARG A 170 27.38 38.51 6.03
C ARG A 170 27.23 38.50 7.55
N PRO A 171 28.28 38.76 8.33
CA PRO A 171 28.21 38.82 9.77
C PRO A 171 27.33 40.00 10.21
N ALA A 172 26.83 39.92 11.44
CA ALA A 172 26.13 41.04 12.09
C ALA A 172 27.09 42.24 12.21
N GLY A 173 26.64 43.39 11.70
CA GLY A 173 27.32 44.70 11.86
C GLY A 173 26.38 45.70 12.53
N VAL A 174 25.97 46.77 11.79
CA VAL A 174 24.93 47.71 12.24
C VAL A 174 23.52 47.11 12.17
N GLY A 175 23.38 45.91 11.52
CA GLY A 175 22.13 45.16 11.34
C GLY A 175 22.30 43.65 11.58
N ASP A 176 21.28 42.89 11.24
CA ASP A 176 21.26 41.42 11.36
C ASP A 176 22.30 40.76 10.45
N ALA A 177 22.84 39.66 10.92
CA ALA A 177 23.58 38.75 10.05
C ALA A 177 22.65 38.16 8.97
N SER A 178 23.20 37.88 7.79
CA SER A 178 22.44 37.22 6.71
C SER A 178 23.25 36.09 6.06
N ALA A 179 22.54 35.04 5.66
CA ALA A 179 23.11 33.92 4.92
C ALA A 179 22.19 33.55 3.76
N THR A 180 22.75 33.42 2.57
CA THR A 180 22.05 32.88 1.41
C THR A 180 22.81 31.67 0.90
N LEU A 181 22.15 30.53 0.84
CA LEU A 181 22.68 29.27 0.29
C LEU A 181 21.84 28.89 -0.93
N ARG A 182 22.48 28.69 -2.07
CA ARG A 182 21.84 28.19 -3.29
C ARG A 182 22.62 27.01 -3.80
N GLY A 183 21.90 25.97 -4.25
CA GLY A 183 22.59 24.78 -4.72
C GLY A 183 21.72 23.88 -5.59
N ARG A 184 22.38 22.87 -6.13
CA ARG A 184 21.77 21.83 -6.93
C ARG A 184 22.33 20.47 -6.52
N ILE A 185 21.46 19.48 -6.41
CA ILE A 185 21.79 18.08 -6.24
C ILE A 185 21.57 17.38 -7.57
N ALA A 186 22.57 16.60 -8.02
CA ALA A 186 22.50 15.79 -9.23
C ALA A 186 22.74 14.33 -8.91
N GLY A 187 21.86 13.43 -9.41
CA GLY A 187 21.94 11.99 -9.18
C GLY A 187 21.90 11.62 -7.71
N GLY A 188 21.18 12.38 -6.90
CA GLY A 188 21.05 12.15 -5.45
C GLY A 188 20.36 10.82 -5.15
N GLY A 189 20.88 10.08 -4.17
CA GLY A 189 20.27 8.84 -3.71
C GLY A 189 20.74 8.46 -2.33
N PHE A 190 19.95 7.65 -1.63
CA PHE A 190 20.30 7.06 -0.34
C PHE A 190 19.42 5.84 -0.06
N GLY A 191 19.87 4.98 0.85
CA GLY A 191 19.09 3.86 1.40
C GLY A 191 19.26 3.77 2.91
N SER A 192 18.19 3.55 3.66
CA SER A 192 18.28 3.21 5.07
C SER A 192 18.43 1.70 5.24
N GLY A 193 19.23 1.27 6.22
CA GLY A 193 19.51 -0.15 6.46
C GLY A 193 18.26 -0.99 6.83
N ASP A 194 17.18 -0.33 7.27
CA ASP A 194 15.87 -0.95 7.54
C ASP A 194 14.98 -1.08 6.28
N GLY A 195 15.42 -0.51 5.13
CA GLY A 195 14.66 -0.49 3.88
C GLY A 195 13.42 0.40 3.88
N LEU A 196 13.17 1.15 4.96
CA LEU A 196 11.97 1.98 5.10
C LEU A 196 12.11 3.35 4.43
N ARG A 197 13.33 3.74 4.08
CA ARG A 197 13.63 5.02 3.40
C ARG A 197 14.68 4.83 2.32
N ALA A 198 14.38 5.31 1.13
CA ALA A 198 15.29 5.28 0.00
C ALA A 198 15.04 6.44 -0.94
N ALA A 199 16.05 6.85 -1.70
CA ALA A 199 15.90 7.78 -2.81
C ALA A 199 16.86 7.39 -3.93
N GLU A 200 16.47 7.66 -5.18
CA GLU A 200 17.27 7.33 -6.35
C GLU A 200 17.11 8.40 -7.44
N GLY A 201 18.21 8.78 -8.06
CA GLY A 201 18.23 9.67 -9.22
C GLY A 201 17.71 11.07 -8.97
N VAL A 202 17.74 11.56 -7.72
CA VAL A 202 17.17 12.86 -7.34
C VAL A 202 17.95 14.00 -7.98
N GLU A 203 17.24 14.79 -8.80
CA GLU A 203 17.69 16.05 -9.35
C GLU A 203 16.88 17.16 -8.68
N ALA A 204 17.53 18.05 -7.93
CA ALA A 204 16.84 19.10 -7.22
C ALA A 204 17.66 20.37 -7.11
N GLY A 205 17.00 21.53 -7.31
CA GLY A 205 17.54 22.85 -6.98
C GLY A 205 16.97 23.37 -5.67
N PHE A 206 17.78 24.08 -4.89
CA PHE A 206 17.32 24.67 -3.64
C PHE A 206 17.91 26.05 -3.38
N THR A 207 17.15 26.86 -2.63
CA THR A 207 17.59 28.12 -2.06
C THR A 207 17.21 28.20 -0.58
N LEU A 208 18.08 28.77 0.23
CA LEU A 208 17.83 29.07 1.65
C LEU A 208 18.35 30.48 1.93
N ASP A 209 17.48 31.35 2.34
CA ASP A 209 17.77 32.69 2.83
C ASP A 209 17.51 32.75 4.33
N ALA A 210 18.47 33.21 5.11
CA ALA A 210 18.33 33.34 6.55
C ALA A 210 18.85 34.71 7.03
N ARG A 211 18.18 35.27 8.06
CA ARG A 211 18.56 36.55 8.70
C ARG A 211 18.35 36.44 10.19
N GLY A 212 19.27 37.01 10.96
CA GLY A 212 19.11 36.95 12.41
C GLY A 212 20.28 37.49 13.17
N THR A 213 20.12 37.51 14.50
CA THR A 213 21.15 37.93 15.49
C THR A 213 21.28 36.86 16.57
N GLY A 214 22.53 36.53 16.92
CA GLY A 214 22.80 35.52 17.92
C GLY A 214 22.25 34.15 17.55
N ALA A 215 21.38 33.58 18.37
CA ALA A 215 20.74 32.29 18.12
C ALA A 215 19.37 32.40 17.40
N ALA A 216 18.82 33.61 17.25
CA ALA A 216 17.51 33.82 16.66
C ALA A 216 17.62 34.16 15.15
N TRP A 217 17.08 33.27 14.29
CA TRP A 217 17.10 33.43 12.85
C TRP A 217 15.72 33.26 12.26
N SER A 218 15.35 34.12 11.32
CA SER A 218 14.26 33.87 10.38
C SER A 218 14.83 33.25 9.11
N TRP A 219 14.12 32.31 8.51
CA TRP A 219 14.57 31.62 7.33
C TRP A 219 13.44 31.45 6.29
N ALA A 220 13.81 31.40 5.03
CA ALA A 220 12.94 31.05 3.91
C ALA A 220 13.70 30.08 3.01
N ALA A 221 13.05 28.99 2.62
CA ALA A 221 13.61 27.96 1.76
C ALA A 221 12.70 27.66 0.58
N GLN A 222 13.31 27.34 -0.54
CA GLN A 222 12.65 26.83 -1.72
C GLN A 222 13.40 25.57 -2.19
N LEU A 223 12.65 24.54 -2.59
CA LEU A 223 13.15 23.31 -3.19
C LEU A 223 12.33 23.03 -4.44
N ASP A 224 12.99 22.88 -5.56
CA ASP A 224 12.43 22.44 -6.83
C ASP A 224 13.02 21.04 -7.14
N TRP A 225 12.16 20.03 -7.14
CA TRP A 225 12.56 18.63 -7.38
C TRP A 225 12.21 18.23 -8.81
N ASP A 226 13.23 18.14 -9.67
CA ASP A 226 13.07 18.01 -11.13
C ASP A 226 13.00 16.55 -11.61
N ALA A 227 13.72 15.62 -10.96
CA ALA A 227 13.79 14.20 -11.38
C ALA A 227 14.12 13.27 -10.22
N GLY A 228 13.90 11.95 -10.41
CA GLY A 228 14.15 10.91 -9.44
C GLY A 228 12.96 10.57 -8.56
N ALA A 229 13.15 9.62 -7.64
CA ALA A 229 12.12 9.15 -6.72
C ALA A 229 12.65 9.04 -5.29
N ALA A 230 11.77 9.17 -4.30
CA ALA A 230 12.06 8.91 -2.90
C ALA A 230 10.93 8.10 -2.27
N TYR A 231 11.31 7.08 -1.51
CA TYR A 231 10.41 6.22 -0.76
C TYR A 231 10.58 6.48 0.73
N VAL A 232 9.51 6.79 1.39
CA VAL A 232 9.41 6.90 2.85
C VAL A 232 8.20 6.06 3.26
N HIS A 233 8.50 4.85 3.74
CA HIS A 233 7.46 3.84 4.00
C HIS A 233 6.20 4.41 4.64
N PRO A 234 5.03 4.12 4.06
CA PRO A 234 4.74 3.39 2.83
C PRO A 234 4.55 4.28 1.59
N LEU A 235 5.02 5.53 1.62
CA LEU A 235 4.76 6.55 0.60
C LEU A 235 5.89 6.63 -0.42
N LEU A 236 5.53 6.61 -1.71
CA LEU A 236 6.43 6.87 -2.83
C LEU A 236 6.21 8.29 -3.36
N PHE A 237 7.28 9.07 -3.39
CA PHE A 237 7.31 10.40 -3.98
C PHE A 237 8.12 10.34 -5.28
N GLU A 238 7.56 10.84 -6.36
CA GLU A 238 8.25 11.01 -7.63
C GLU A 238 8.53 12.50 -7.88
N ALA A 239 9.40 12.78 -8.82
CA ALA A 239 9.77 14.14 -9.21
C ALA A 239 8.57 15.04 -9.52
N GLY A 240 8.71 16.33 -9.22
CA GLY A 240 7.73 17.36 -9.50
C GLY A 240 7.29 18.20 -8.31
N PRO A 241 7.42 17.77 -7.04
CA PRO A 241 7.05 18.63 -5.93
C PRO A 241 7.93 19.89 -5.88
N ARG A 242 7.28 21.03 -5.68
CA ARG A 242 7.93 22.30 -5.37
C ARG A 242 7.58 22.69 -3.95
N LEU A 243 8.59 22.84 -3.11
CA LEU A 243 8.40 23.24 -1.72
C LEU A 243 8.83 24.70 -1.54
N ARG A 244 7.96 25.47 -0.90
CA ARG A 244 8.29 26.80 -0.35
C ARG A 244 8.01 26.77 1.15
N ALA A 245 8.96 27.16 1.94
CA ALA A 245 8.82 27.10 3.38
C ALA A 245 9.47 28.33 4.02
N HIS A 246 8.93 28.80 5.12
CA HIS A 246 9.54 29.85 5.94
C HIS A 246 9.26 29.61 7.40
N GLY A 247 10.10 30.19 8.23
CA GLY A 247 9.98 29.99 9.66
C GLY A 247 11.09 30.65 10.45
N ARG A 248 11.27 30.16 11.67
CA ARG A 248 12.27 30.66 12.62
C ARG A 248 13.13 29.53 13.18
N PHE A 249 14.33 29.89 13.59
CA PHE A 249 15.26 29.04 14.31
C PHE A 249 15.73 29.78 15.55
N ASP A 250 15.69 29.15 16.72
CA ASP A 250 16.06 29.76 18.00
C ASP A 250 17.39 29.22 18.57
N GLY A 251 18.18 28.55 17.78
CA GLY A 251 19.41 27.85 18.17
C GLY A 251 19.19 26.41 18.59
N ARG A 252 17.95 26.02 18.84
CA ARG A 252 17.55 24.65 19.22
C ARG A 252 16.40 24.11 18.34
N ARG A 253 15.38 24.94 18.10
CA ARG A 253 14.18 24.53 17.41
C ARG A 253 14.08 25.19 16.05
N ILE A 254 13.75 24.40 15.04
CA ILE A 254 13.30 24.91 13.75
C ILE A 254 11.78 24.94 13.80
N VAL A 255 11.23 26.13 13.72
CA VAL A 255 9.78 26.37 13.62
C VAL A 255 9.45 26.61 12.17
N LEU A 256 8.70 25.69 11.56
CA LEU A 256 8.08 25.84 10.26
C LEU A 256 6.76 26.60 10.47
N GLU A 257 6.74 27.89 10.15
CA GLU A 257 5.53 28.72 10.29
C GLU A 257 4.56 28.44 9.15
N ARG A 258 5.09 28.23 7.95
CA ARG A 258 4.33 27.84 6.76
C ARG A 258 5.23 27.11 5.77
N GLY A 259 4.82 25.94 5.38
CA GLY A 259 5.34 25.21 4.22
C GLY A 259 4.22 25.04 3.20
N GLU A 260 4.50 25.29 1.94
CA GLU A 260 3.59 25.06 0.80
C GLU A 260 4.25 24.05 -0.12
N LEU A 261 3.52 23.01 -0.47
CA LEU A 261 4.00 21.96 -1.35
C LEU A 261 3.08 21.88 -2.57
N ALA A 262 3.62 22.15 -3.75
CA ALA A 262 2.90 21.92 -4.99
C ALA A 262 3.08 20.44 -5.39
N LEU A 263 2.00 19.69 -5.39
CA LEU A 263 1.92 18.28 -5.75
C LEU A 263 0.94 18.09 -6.89
N ASP A 264 1.27 17.21 -7.84
CA ASP A 264 0.31 16.82 -8.88
C ASP A 264 -0.86 16.05 -8.26
N GLY A 265 -2.09 16.43 -8.59
CA GLY A 265 -3.30 15.86 -8.03
C GLY A 265 -3.72 16.45 -6.68
N VAL A 266 -3.09 17.54 -6.19
CA VAL A 266 -3.49 18.27 -4.99
C VAL A 266 -3.56 19.75 -5.28
N ALA A 267 -4.71 20.39 -5.08
CA ALA A 267 -4.85 21.82 -5.38
C ALA A 267 -4.04 22.70 -4.42
N ALA A 268 -4.02 22.37 -3.14
CA ALA A 268 -3.17 23.03 -2.16
C ALA A 268 -2.70 22.05 -1.09
N ALA A 269 -1.41 22.09 -0.79
CA ALA A 269 -0.81 21.35 0.32
C ALA A 269 -0.02 22.31 1.19
N SER A 270 -0.29 22.33 2.50
CA SER A 270 0.40 23.17 3.46
C SER A 270 0.80 22.40 4.70
N ALA A 271 1.87 22.88 5.36
CA ALA A 271 2.35 22.29 6.59
C ALA A 271 2.84 23.36 7.58
N ARG A 272 2.70 23.08 8.88
CA ARG A 272 3.28 23.85 9.99
C ARG A 272 3.84 22.89 11.02
N GLY A 273 4.96 23.24 11.65
CA GLY A 273 5.55 22.30 12.60
C GLY A 273 6.72 22.85 13.39
N VAL A 274 7.17 22.05 14.33
CA VAL A 274 8.33 22.34 15.20
C VAL A 274 9.22 21.11 15.26
N PHE A 275 10.50 21.28 14.96
CA PHE A 275 11.52 20.24 15.01
C PHE A 275 12.62 20.62 16.00
N ASP A 276 12.94 19.72 16.95
CA ASP A 276 14.06 19.88 17.89
C ASP A 276 15.35 19.32 17.24
N THR A 277 16.30 20.20 16.97
CA THR A 277 17.56 19.85 16.29
C THR A 277 18.51 19.04 17.17
N PHE A 278 18.44 19.17 18.49
CA PHE A 278 19.29 18.43 19.43
C PHE A 278 18.78 16.99 19.62
N GLY A 279 17.47 16.82 19.78
CA GLY A 279 16.84 15.49 19.90
C GLY A 279 16.68 14.79 18.56
N GLY A 280 16.76 15.51 17.43
CA GLY A 280 16.46 14.96 16.11
C GLY A 280 14.99 14.51 15.97
N THR A 281 14.09 15.10 16.77
CA THR A 281 12.69 14.68 16.88
C THR A 281 11.74 15.74 16.35
N LEU A 282 10.66 15.30 15.74
CA LEU A 282 9.54 16.16 15.34
C LEU A 282 8.63 16.37 16.55
N ASP A 283 8.62 17.59 17.11
CA ASP A 283 7.73 17.92 18.23
C ASP A 283 6.26 17.95 17.78
N THR A 284 5.99 18.68 16.71
CA THR A 284 4.64 18.81 16.12
C THR A 284 4.73 19.00 14.62
N LEU A 285 3.78 18.42 13.86
CA LEU A 285 3.56 18.70 12.45
C LEU A 285 2.07 18.66 12.16
N ALA A 286 1.53 19.75 11.62
CA ALA A 286 0.18 19.81 11.07
C ALA A 286 0.27 19.93 9.56
N VAL A 287 -0.44 19.06 8.85
CA VAL A 287 -0.51 18.98 7.38
C VAL A 287 -1.95 19.19 6.96
N GLU A 288 -2.15 20.00 5.94
CA GLU A 288 -3.44 20.23 5.31
C GLU A 288 -3.31 20.06 3.80
N LEU A 289 -4.12 19.16 3.23
CA LEU A 289 -4.25 18.93 1.80
C LEU A 289 -5.68 19.26 1.40
N THR A 290 -5.85 20.08 0.38
CA THR A 290 -7.15 20.51 -0.12
C THR A 290 -7.35 20.06 -1.54
N ASP A 291 -8.57 19.58 -1.83
CA ASP A 291 -9.01 19.16 -3.15
C ASP A 291 -8.05 18.13 -3.77
N VAL A 292 -7.84 17.04 -3.03
CA VAL A 292 -7.00 15.92 -3.42
C VAL A 292 -7.73 15.06 -4.45
N ASP A 293 -7.19 14.91 -5.63
CA ASP A 293 -7.67 14.02 -6.68
C ASP A 293 -7.32 12.56 -6.31
N LEU A 294 -8.33 11.79 -5.89
CA LEU A 294 -8.17 10.42 -5.45
C LEU A 294 -7.74 9.45 -6.57
N VAL A 295 -8.04 9.77 -7.84
CA VAL A 295 -7.58 8.98 -8.99
C VAL A 295 -6.05 9.03 -9.12
N ARG A 296 -5.47 10.22 -8.92
CA ARG A 296 -4.02 10.44 -9.06
C ARG A 296 -3.23 10.03 -7.83
N ILE A 297 -3.71 10.42 -6.66
CA ILE A 297 -3.02 10.19 -5.37
C ILE A 297 -3.33 8.82 -4.79
N GLY A 298 -4.54 8.31 -5.02
CA GLY A 298 -5.04 7.08 -4.41
C GLY A 298 -4.16 5.85 -4.63
N PRO A 299 -3.80 5.49 -5.85
CA PRO A 299 -2.99 4.29 -6.12
C PRO A 299 -1.60 4.33 -5.48
N ARG A 300 -1.00 5.53 -5.40
CA ARG A 300 0.37 5.73 -4.91
C ARG A 300 0.46 5.78 -3.39
N TRP A 301 -0.49 6.43 -2.72
CA TRP A 301 -0.39 6.73 -1.30
C TRP A 301 -1.48 6.07 -0.45
N LEU A 302 -2.74 6.11 -0.91
CA LEU A 302 -3.86 5.60 -0.11
C LEU A 302 -4.03 4.08 -0.23
N ALA A 303 -3.91 3.51 -1.42
CA ALA A 303 -4.08 2.09 -1.63
C ALA A 303 -3.06 1.24 -0.85
N PRO A 304 -1.74 1.57 -0.83
CA PRO A 304 -0.77 0.86 0.01
C PRO A 304 -1.04 0.97 1.51
N LEU A 305 -1.65 2.07 1.96
CA LEU A 305 -2.00 2.29 3.37
C LEU A 305 -3.27 1.55 3.78
N LEU A 306 -4.33 1.64 2.95
CA LEU A 306 -5.66 1.12 3.28
C LEU A 306 -5.78 -0.39 3.02
N ALA A 307 -5.17 -0.87 1.97
CA ALA A 307 -5.29 -2.25 1.52
C ALA A 307 -3.98 -2.77 0.90
N PRO A 308 -2.89 -2.94 1.66
CA PRO A 308 -1.58 -3.30 1.11
C PRO A 308 -1.60 -4.59 0.28
N ALA A 309 -2.37 -5.59 0.71
CA ALA A 309 -2.53 -6.86 -0.02
C ALA A 309 -3.34 -6.74 -1.33
N SER A 310 -4.09 -5.65 -1.50
CA SER A 310 -4.98 -5.43 -2.64
C SER A 310 -4.74 -4.08 -3.31
N ALA A 311 -3.64 -3.41 -3.01
CA ALA A 311 -3.35 -2.04 -3.45
C ALA A 311 -3.45 -1.86 -4.98
N GLN A 312 -2.98 -2.84 -5.75
CA GLN A 312 -3.04 -2.82 -7.21
C GLN A 312 -4.47 -3.01 -7.77
N ARG A 313 -5.39 -3.52 -6.96
CA ARG A 313 -6.78 -3.81 -7.31
C ARG A 313 -7.73 -2.72 -6.85
N LEU A 314 -7.32 -1.90 -5.88
CA LEU A 314 -8.11 -0.81 -5.34
C LEU A 314 -8.20 0.33 -6.36
N ARG A 315 -9.42 0.73 -6.71
CA ARG A 315 -9.72 1.90 -7.52
C ARG A 315 -10.29 2.97 -6.62
N LEU A 316 -9.81 4.19 -6.78
CA LEU A 316 -10.27 5.34 -6.01
C LEU A 316 -10.64 6.44 -6.98
N GLU A 317 -11.76 7.09 -6.75
CA GLU A 317 -12.29 8.17 -7.57
C GLU A 317 -12.78 9.31 -6.69
N GLY A 318 -13.04 10.47 -7.29
CA GLY A 318 -13.54 11.65 -6.59
C GLY A 318 -12.44 12.46 -5.94
N ARG A 319 -12.82 13.24 -4.92
CA ARG A 319 -11.94 14.21 -4.24
C ARG A 319 -12.02 14.10 -2.73
N ALA A 320 -10.99 14.61 -2.06
CA ALA A 320 -10.96 14.66 -0.61
C ALA A 320 -10.15 15.85 -0.08
N ASP A 321 -10.55 16.33 1.09
CA ASP A 321 -9.73 17.22 1.92
C ASP A 321 -9.16 16.41 3.09
N LEU A 322 -7.90 16.65 3.44
CA LEU A 322 -7.22 15.97 4.54
C LEU A 322 -6.57 16.97 5.47
N ARG A 323 -6.78 16.80 6.77
CA ARG A 323 -6.00 17.44 7.84
C ARG A 323 -5.43 16.37 8.76
N ALA A 324 -4.14 16.43 9.03
CA ALA A 324 -3.48 15.51 9.93
C ALA A 324 -2.53 16.23 10.87
N GLU A 325 -2.50 15.80 12.12
CA GLU A 325 -1.57 16.29 13.11
C GLU A 325 -0.72 15.14 13.65
N LEU A 326 0.60 15.36 13.65
CA LEU A 326 1.58 14.46 14.23
C LEU A 326 2.21 15.15 15.45
N ARG A 327 2.48 14.38 16.48
CA ARG A 327 3.22 14.81 17.65
C ARG A 327 4.21 13.75 18.09
N ARG A 328 5.47 14.12 18.25
CA ARG A 328 6.57 13.21 18.59
C ARG A 328 6.59 11.98 17.68
N ASP A 329 6.59 12.24 16.37
CA ASP A 329 6.60 11.24 15.30
C ASP A 329 5.39 10.26 15.29
N ARG A 330 4.31 10.59 16.05
CA ARG A 330 3.08 9.79 16.09
C ARG A 330 1.91 10.58 15.56
N LEU A 331 1.09 9.91 14.75
CA LEU A 331 -0.17 10.47 14.27
C LEU A 331 -1.11 10.68 15.47
N GLU A 332 -1.60 11.92 15.67
CA GLU A 332 -2.47 12.30 16.79
C GLU A 332 -3.92 12.47 16.35
N THR A 333 -4.13 13.18 15.24
CA THR A 333 -5.47 13.40 14.67
C THR A 333 -5.44 13.28 13.15
N VAL A 334 -6.55 12.82 12.59
CA VAL A 334 -6.83 12.82 11.15
C VAL A 334 -8.27 13.26 10.94
N ASP A 335 -8.48 14.19 10.02
CA ASP A 335 -9.77 14.68 9.58
C ASP A 335 -9.80 14.62 8.05
N VAL A 336 -10.71 13.80 7.49
CA VAL A 336 -10.89 13.62 6.06
C VAL A 336 -12.30 13.98 5.69
N GLU A 337 -12.47 14.81 4.69
CA GLU A 337 -13.77 15.12 4.08
C GLU A 337 -13.78 14.61 2.65
N LEU A 338 -14.76 13.77 2.33
CA LEU A 338 -14.90 13.12 1.02
C LEU A 338 -15.95 13.85 0.18
N HIS A 339 -15.64 14.05 -1.10
CA HIS A 339 -16.48 14.76 -2.06
C HIS A 339 -16.67 13.88 -3.30
N GLY A 340 -17.82 13.20 -3.38
CA GLY A 340 -18.12 12.29 -4.47
C GLY A 340 -17.09 11.16 -4.62
N ALA A 341 -16.52 10.67 -3.52
CA ALA A 341 -15.50 9.65 -3.56
C ALA A 341 -16.06 8.31 -4.05
N GLY A 342 -15.32 7.60 -4.88
CA GLY A 342 -15.61 6.25 -5.34
C GLY A 342 -14.57 5.25 -4.85
N PHE A 343 -15.03 4.07 -4.47
CA PHE A 343 -14.19 2.96 -4.04
C PHE A 343 -14.54 1.73 -4.85
N GLY A 344 -13.60 1.21 -5.61
CA GLY A 344 -13.76 0.00 -6.41
C GLY A 344 -12.69 -1.04 -6.11
N LEU A 345 -13.04 -2.32 -6.18
CA LEU A 345 -12.12 -3.44 -6.07
C LEU A 345 -12.19 -4.28 -7.35
N ALA A 346 -11.11 -4.29 -8.11
CA ALA A 346 -11.02 -5.05 -9.35
C ALA A 346 -10.88 -6.56 -9.09
N SER A 347 -11.37 -7.38 -10.02
CA SER A 347 -11.23 -8.85 -9.97
C SER A 347 -9.76 -9.27 -9.94
N PRO A 348 -9.38 -10.31 -9.17
CA PRO A 348 -8.03 -10.89 -9.23
C PRO A 348 -7.73 -11.64 -10.53
N GLN A 349 -8.75 -12.00 -11.32
CA GLN A 349 -8.63 -12.79 -12.56
C GLN A 349 -8.45 -11.88 -13.78
N GLY A 350 -7.27 -11.27 -13.93
CA GLY A 350 -6.93 -10.42 -15.09
C GLY A 350 -5.69 -10.84 -15.85
N GLU A 351 -5.10 -12.01 -15.58
CA GLU A 351 -3.97 -12.60 -16.30
C GLU A 351 -4.37 -13.84 -17.10
N GLY A 352 -5.52 -13.81 -17.76
CA GLY A 352 -5.81 -14.71 -18.86
C GLY A 352 -5.06 -14.22 -20.09
N ILE A 353 -4.08 -14.98 -20.57
CA ILE A 353 -3.40 -14.78 -21.85
C ILE A 353 -4.47 -14.69 -22.93
N ALA A 354 -4.81 -13.47 -23.33
CA ALA A 354 -5.59 -13.24 -24.55
C ALA A 354 -4.65 -13.45 -25.73
N ALA A 355 -4.73 -14.61 -26.34
CA ALA A 355 -4.21 -14.82 -27.68
C ALA A 355 -5.01 -13.93 -28.65
N GLY A 356 -4.40 -12.84 -29.10
CA GLY A 356 -4.89 -12.05 -30.21
C GLY A 356 -5.59 -10.75 -29.84
N GLY A 357 -4.80 -9.68 -29.81
CA GLY A 357 -5.13 -8.33 -30.27
C GLY A 357 -6.40 -7.63 -29.78
N VAL A 358 -6.18 -6.43 -29.17
CA VAL A 358 -7.14 -5.36 -28.93
C VAL A 358 -8.23 -5.69 -27.90
N ALA A 359 -7.97 -5.29 -26.68
CA ALA A 359 -8.90 -4.53 -25.83
C ALA A 359 -8.27 -4.40 -24.44
N GLU A 360 -8.05 -3.21 -24.04
CA GLU A 360 -8.08 -2.79 -22.65
C GLU A 360 -9.51 -3.03 -22.13
N GLU A 361 -9.89 -4.31 -21.96
CA GLU A 361 -11.12 -4.67 -21.28
C GLU A 361 -10.96 -4.21 -19.84
N ALA A 362 -11.75 -3.20 -19.49
CA ALA A 362 -11.90 -2.70 -18.14
C ALA A 362 -12.00 -3.90 -17.20
N ARG A 363 -10.99 -4.09 -16.35
CA ARG A 363 -10.97 -5.18 -15.35
C ARG A 363 -12.28 -5.09 -14.58
N ALA A 364 -13.14 -6.11 -14.69
CA ALA A 364 -14.44 -6.11 -14.05
C ALA A 364 -14.28 -5.87 -12.55
N GLU A 365 -14.95 -4.86 -12.03
CA GLU A 365 -14.97 -4.58 -10.60
C GLU A 365 -15.88 -5.59 -9.91
N VAL A 366 -15.35 -6.24 -8.88
CA VAL A 366 -16.11 -7.16 -8.02
C VAL A 366 -16.95 -6.38 -7.03
N LEU A 367 -16.44 -5.24 -6.57
CA LEU A 367 -17.11 -4.39 -5.59
C LEU A 367 -16.85 -2.93 -5.96
N ALA A 368 -17.91 -2.12 -5.94
CA ALA A 368 -17.82 -0.69 -6.14
C ALA A 368 -18.82 0.04 -5.25
N PHE A 369 -18.41 1.16 -4.67
CA PHE A 369 -19.26 2.06 -3.89
C PHE A 369 -19.03 3.50 -4.31
N GLY A 370 -20.09 4.26 -4.46
CA GLY A 370 -20.00 5.69 -4.72
C GLY A 370 -21.26 6.25 -5.42
N PRO A 371 -21.36 7.57 -5.49
CA PRO A 371 -20.50 8.53 -4.81
C PRO A 371 -20.59 8.43 -3.28
N VAL A 372 -19.50 8.70 -2.60
CA VAL A 372 -19.41 8.76 -1.13
C VAL A 372 -19.08 10.19 -0.73
N ASP A 373 -19.96 10.78 0.06
CA ASP A 373 -19.79 12.10 0.65
C ASP A 373 -19.81 12.00 2.17
N GLY A 374 -19.06 12.86 2.85
CA GLY A 374 -19.09 12.90 4.30
C GLY A 374 -17.72 13.08 4.93
N ARG A 375 -17.64 12.85 6.23
CA ARG A 375 -16.48 13.17 7.02
C ARG A 375 -16.05 12.06 7.95
N VAL A 376 -14.74 11.87 8.04
CA VAL A 376 -14.05 10.92 8.92
C VAL A 376 -13.11 11.67 9.83
N ARG A 377 -13.31 11.61 11.13
CA ARG A 377 -12.42 12.16 12.15
C ARG A 377 -11.88 11.06 13.03
N TRP A 378 -10.59 10.97 13.14
CA TRP A 378 -9.91 10.01 14.00
C TRP A 378 -8.95 10.70 14.96
N SER A 379 -8.80 10.11 16.17
CA SER A 379 -7.86 10.59 17.18
C SER A 379 -7.21 9.41 17.90
N SER A 380 -5.91 9.50 18.15
CA SER A 380 -5.16 8.50 18.90
C SER A 380 -5.52 8.40 20.39
N ARG A 381 -6.17 9.45 20.93
CA ARG A 381 -6.47 9.57 22.37
C ARG A 381 -7.96 9.66 22.70
N GLY A 382 -8.78 9.81 21.72
CA GLY A 382 -10.20 10.08 21.88
C GLY A 382 -11.10 9.22 21.02
N ARG A 383 -12.40 9.50 21.08
CA ARG A 383 -13.38 8.96 20.15
C ARG A 383 -13.36 9.79 18.89
N GLY A 384 -13.16 9.13 17.77
CA GLY A 384 -13.40 9.66 16.45
C GLY A 384 -14.78 9.27 15.94
N GLU A 385 -15.15 9.82 14.81
CA GLU A 385 -16.43 9.56 14.16
C GLU A 385 -16.26 9.50 12.64
N ALA A 386 -17.05 8.69 11.99
CA ALA A 386 -17.22 8.70 10.54
C ALA A 386 -18.71 8.80 10.25
N ALA A 387 -19.10 9.83 9.50
CA ALA A 387 -20.45 10.03 9.01
C ALA A 387 -20.38 10.12 7.49
N LEU A 388 -20.81 9.05 6.81
CA LEU A 388 -20.67 8.90 5.36
C LEU A 388 -22.05 8.63 4.74
N GLN A 389 -22.32 9.30 3.62
CA GLN A 389 -23.44 9.05 2.75
C GLN A 389 -22.93 8.36 1.48
N VAL A 390 -23.39 7.15 1.23
CA VAL A 390 -23.03 6.36 0.06
C VAL A 390 -24.21 6.39 -0.91
N GLY A 391 -24.02 6.92 -2.11
CA GLY A 391 -25.06 7.07 -3.13
C GLY A 391 -25.52 5.74 -3.72
N GLY A 392 -24.76 4.67 -3.50
CA GLY A 392 -25.08 3.31 -3.93
C GLY A 392 -23.82 2.52 -4.20
N GLY A 393 -23.97 1.41 -4.90
CA GLY A 393 -22.83 0.58 -5.24
C GLY A 393 -23.21 -0.63 -6.10
N ARG A 394 -22.25 -1.50 -6.27
CA ARG A 394 -22.41 -2.78 -6.96
C ARG A 394 -21.52 -3.82 -6.28
N TRP A 395 -22.06 -4.97 -6.04
CA TRP A 395 -21.33 -6.16 -5.65
C TRP A 395 -21.50 -7.21 -6.73
N GLU A 396 -20.45 -7.42 -7.51
CA GLU A 396 -20.47 -8.19 -8.76
C GLU A 396 -21.62 -7.70 -9.66
N LYS A 397 -22.67 -8.50 -9.82
CA LYS A 397 -23.86 -8.18 -10.62
C LYS A 397 -25.00 -7.55 -9.81
N LEU A 398 -24.88 -7.50 -8.48
CA LEU A 398 -25.93 -7.01 -7.59
C LEU A 398 -25.79 -5.51 -7.38
N ALA A 399 -26.80 -4.76 -7.71
CA ALA A 399 -26.89 -3.34 -7.44
C ALA A 399 -27.26 -3.10 -5.97
N LEU A 400 -26.54 -2.19 -5.33
CA LEU A 400 -26.79 -1.72 -3.98
C LEU A 400 -27.39 -0.31 -4.02
N GLY A 401 -28.45 -0.10 -3.24
CA GLY A 401 -29.05 1.24 -3.12
C GLY A 401 -28.22 2.16 -2.23
N ALA A 402 -28.69 3.41 -2.09
CA ALA A 402 -28.03 4.41 -1.24
C ALA A 402 -28.20 4.07 0.26
N PHE A 403 -27.15 4.34 1.06
CA PHE A 403 -27.14 4.10 2.50
C PHE A 403 -26.22 5.06 3.25
N ALA A 404 -26.41 5.14 4.56
CA ALA A 404 -25.56 5.90 5.46
C ALA A 404 -24.69 4.98 6.33
N LEU A 405 -23.50 5.42 6.67
CA LEU A 405 -22.57 4.77 7.60
C LEU A 405 -22.18 5.76 8.70
N ASP A 406 -22.66 5.51 9.92
CA ASP A 406 -22.32 6.29 11.10
C ASP A 406 -21.51 5.41 12.05
N ALA A 407 -20.19 5.59 12.06
CA ALA A 407 -19.27 4.78 12.83
C ALA A 407 -18.54 5.59 13.90
N VAL A 408 -18.23 4.93 15.00
CA VAL A 408 -17.35 5.45 16.05
C VAL A 408 -15.96 4.86 15.85
N LEU A 409 -14.97 5.72 15.72
CA LEU A 409 -13.58 5.33 15.51
C LEU A 409 -12.82 5.38 16.85
N GLY A 410 -12.05 4.33 17.11
CA GLY A 410 -11.12 4.25 18.23
C GLY A 410 -9.67 4.23 17.75
N PRO A 411 -8.69 4.26 18.68
CA PRO A 411 -7.26 4.19 18.32
C PRO A 411 -6.86 2.94 17.54
N ALA A 412 -7.52 1.80 17.80
CA ALA A 412 -7.19 0.52 17.20
C ALA A 412 -8.38 -0.19 16.55
N GLY A 413 -9.44 0.56 16.19
CA GLY A 413 -10.60 -0.08 15.56
C GLY A 413 -11.77 0.88 15.36
N LEU A 414 -12.83 0.33 14.79
CA LEU A 414 -14.10 1.05 14.57
C LEU A 414 -15.30 0.25 15.09
N ARG A 415 -16.37 0.95 15.41
CA ARG A 415 -17.67 0.38 15.75
C ARG A 415 -18.75 1.04 14.92
N LEU A 416 -19.54 0.23 14.24
CA LEU A 416 -20.72 0.65 13.50
C LEU A 416 -21.95 0.05 14.18
N PRO A 417 -22.77 0.84 14.87
CA PRO A 417 -23.95 0.32 15.61
C PRO A 417 -24.95 -0.36 14.68
N GLY A 418 -25.09 0.13 13.47
CA GLY A 418 -25.92 -0.47 12.46
C GLY A 418 -25.77 0.21 11.09
N ALA A 419 -26.03 -0.56 10.04
CA ALA A 419 -26.20 -0.04 8.69
C ALA A 419 -27.25 -0.87 7.96
N ARG A 420 -28.09 -0.21 7.18
CA ARG A 420 -29.05 -0.85 6.30
C ARG A 420 -28.68 -0.54 4.86
N ILE A 421 -28.22 -1.55 4.14
CA ILE A 421 -27.74 -1.47 2.75
C ILE A 421 -28.83 -2.05 1.86
N PRO A 422 -29.60 -1.23 1.11
CA PRO A 422 -30.61 -1.73 0.21
C PRO A 422 -30.01 -2.63 -0.87
N LEU A 423 -30.65 -3.78 -1.09
CA LEU A 423 -30.25 -4.77 -2.06
C LEU A 423 -31.51 -5.30 -2.77
N LEU A 424 -31.64 -5.02 -4.07
CA LEU A 424 -32.81 -5.32 -4.83
C LEU A 424 -34.08 -4.77 -4.15
N ASP A 425 -35.06 -5.64 -3.82
CA ASP A 425 -36.28 -5.29 -3.07
C ASP A 425 -36.23 -5.53 -1.56
N GLY A 426 -35.07 -6.00 -1.07
CA GLY A 426 -34.74 -6.19 0.36
C GLY A 426 -33.60 -5.30 0.83
N ALA A 427 -32.91 -5.73 1.88
CA ALA A 427 -31.68 -5.07 2.38
C ALA A 427 -30.80 -6.00 3.18
N LEU A 428 -29.51 -5.72 3.17
CA LEU A 428 -28.55 -6.26 4.13
C LEU A 428 -28.48 -5.30 5.33
N VAL A 429 -28.86 -5.78 6.50
CA VAL A 429 -28.80 -5.04 7.76
C VAL A 429 -27.63 -5.56 8.59
N LEU A 430 -26.62 -4.73 8.78
CA LEU A 430 -25.52 -4.98 9.71
C LEU A 430 -25.89 -4.45 11.10
N ARG A 431 -25.46 -5.15 12.14
CA ARG A 431 -25.67 -4.77 13.54
C ARG A 431 -24.39 -4.97 14.33
N ASP A 432 -24.10 -4.02 15.20
CA ASP A 432 -23.00 -4.09 16.18
C ASP A 432 -21.66 -4.50 15.57
N LEU A 433 -21.37 -3.99 14.36
CA LEU A 433 -20.08 -4.25 13.72
C LEU A 433 -18.97 -3.63 14.54
N ALA A 434 -18.05 -4.45 15.01
CA ALA A 434 -16.82 -4.04 15.66
C ALA A 434 -15.64 -4.61 14.87
N LEU A 435 -14.77 -3.74 14.36
CA LEU A 435 -13.55 -4.10 13.67
C LEU A 435 -12.35 -3.52 14.39
N GLY A 436 -11.33 -4.33 14.62
CA GLY A 436 -10.04 -3.95 15.14
C GLY A 436 -8.93 -4.28 14.15
N TRP A 437 -7.81 -3.60 14.25
CA TRP A 437 -6.59 -3.95 13.52
C TRP A 437 -5.46 -4.25 14.49
N SER A 438 -4.73 -5.32 14.19
CA SER A 438 -3.57 -5.78 14.94
C SER A 438 -2.41 -6.02 13.97
N VAL A 439 -1.24 -6.36 14.51
CA VAL A 439 -0.09 -6.76 13.69
C VAL A 439 -0.40 -8.02 12.85
N ALA A 440 -1.33 -8.86 13.29
CA ALA A 440 -1.75 -10.07 12.59
C ALA A 440 -2.78 -9.78 11.47
N GLY A 441 -3.41 -8.60 11.46
CA GLY A 441 -4.40 -8.19 10.48
C GLY A 441 -5.72 -7.73 11.11
N TRP A 442 -6.79 -7.74 10.32
CA TRP A 442 -8.11 -7.32 10.73
C TRP A 442 -8.83 -8.41 11.52
N GLU A 443 -9.42 -8.03 12.64
CA GLU A 443 -10.27 -8.88 13.48
C GLU A 443 -11.58 -8.17 13.78
N GLY A 444 -12.68 -8.92 13.88
CA GLY A 444 -13.94 -8.28 14.21
C GLY A 444 -15.12 -9.22 14.34
N SER A 445 -16.24 -8.61 14.69
CA SER A 445 -17.52 -9.31 14.78
C SER A 445 -18.66 -8.41 14.36
N ALA A 446 -19.73 -9.00 13.85
CA ALA A 446 -20.97 -8.32 13.50
C ALA A 446 -22.16 -9.30 13.60
N GLY A 447 -23.35 -8.78 13.72
CA GLY A 447 -24.56 -9.46 13.31
C GLY A 447 -24.99 -9.02 11.91
N ALA A 448 -25.54 -9.91 11.12
CA ALA A 448 -26.13 -9.56 9.83
C ALA A 448 -27.49 -10.21 9.64
N VAL A 449 -28.40 -9.47 9.03
CA VAL A 449 -29.70 -9.98 8.60
C VAL A 449 -29.88 -9.58 7.14
N LEU A 450 -30.16 -10.55 6.28
CA LEU A 450 -30.64 -10.29 4.94
C LEU A 450 -32.16 -10.26 5.02
N GLU A 451 -32.76 -9.07 4.90
CA GLU A 451 -34.20 -8.91 4.73
C GLU A 451 -34.64 -9.64 3.45
N PRO A 452 -35.91 -10.12 3.41
CA PRO A 452 -36.40 -10.91 2.29
C PRO A 452 -36.16 -10.22 0.94
N VAL A 453 -35.47 -10.95 0.04
CA VAL A 453 -35.22 -10.55 -1.35
C VAL A 453 -35.94 -11.52 -2.27
N SER A 454 -36.68 -11.02 -3.25
CA SER A 454 -37.39 -11.88 -4.18
C SER A 454 -36.43 -12.65 -5.11
N MET A 455 -36.63 -13.95 -5.21
CA MET A 455 -35.82 -14.82 -6.08
C MET A 455 -35.88 -14.42 -7.55
N PRO A 456 -37.01 -13.99 -8.12
CA PRO A 456 -37.06 -13.55 -9.51
C PRO A 456 -36.08 -12.42 -9.82
N LEU A 457 -36.01 -11.39 -8.96
CA LEU A 457 -35.06 -10.25 -9.14
C LEU A 457 -33.64 -10.70 -8.94
N LEU A 458 -33.37 -11.54 -7.94
CA LEU A 458 -32.03 -12.06 -7.66
C LEU A 458 -31.53 -12.91 -8.84
N THR A 459 -32.34 -13.83 -9.35
CA THR A 459 -31.93 -14.71 -10.45
C THR A 459 -31.74 -13.96 -11.75
N GLU A 460 -32.56 -12.94 -12.03
CA GLU A 460 -32.40 -12.04 -13.18
C GLU A 460 -31.07 -11.28 -13.09
N ALA A 461 -30.75 -10.67 -11.93
CA ALA A 461 -29.51 -9.94 -11.71
C ALA A 461 -28.28 -10.84 -11.87
N LEU A 462 -28.34 -12.10 -11.44
CA LEU A 462 -27.27 -13.07 -11.56
C LEU A 462 -27.16 -13.71 -12.95
N GLY A 463 -28.18 -13.52 -13.81
CA GLY A 463 -28.26 -14.18 -15.12
C GLY A 463 -28.57 -15.67 -15.00
N LEU A 464 -29.31 -16.06 -13.96
CA LEU A 464 -29.80 -17.42 -13.72
C LEU A 464 -31.23 -17.60 -14.27
N PRO A 465 -31.67 -18.82 -14.52
CA PRO A 465 -33.08 -19.08 -14.83
C PRO A 465 -34.01 -18.49 -13.77
N ARG A 466 -35.13 -17.93 -14.19
CA ARG A 466 -36.06 -17.27 -13.27
C ARG A 466 -36.66 -18.28 -12.29
N MET A 467 -36.47 -18.03 -11.00
CA MET A 467 -36.96 -18.87 -9.91
C MET A 467 -37.97 -18.10 -9.07
N ALA A 468 -39.08 -18.73 -8.72
CA ALA A 468 -40.05 -18.17 -7.78
C ALA A 468 -39.58 -18.41 -6.34
N GLY A 469 -39.89 -17.49 -5.43
CA GLY A 469 -39.56 -17.64 -4.02
C GLY A 469 -38.92 -16.42 -3.41
N VAL A 470 -38.32 -16.58 -2.23
CA VAL A 470 -37.73 -15.53 -1.42
C VAL A 470 -36.44 -16.04 -0.76
N MET A 471 -35.40 -15.24 -0.73
CA MET A 471 -34.18 -15.48 0.00
C MET A 471 -34.13 -14.57 1.24
N SER A 472 -33.73 -15.13 2.38
CA SER A 472 -33.45 -14.40 3.59
C SER A 472 -32.30 -15.05 4.35
N ALA A 473 -31.64 -14.30 5.25
CA ALA A 473 -30.58 -14.84 6.11
C ALA A 473 -30.66 -14.21 7.49
N ALA A 474 -30.33 -15.02 8.50
CA ALA A 474 -30.07 -14.56 9.85
C ALA A 474 -28.71 -15.09 10.27
N LEU A 475 -27.75 -14.21 10.36
CA LEU A 475 -26.36 -14.50 10.74
C LEU A 475 -26.03 -13.69 12.01
N PRO A 476 -26.41 -14.20 13.21
CA PRO A 476 -26.22 -13.49 14.46
C PRO A 476 -24.75 -13.29 14.81
N GLY A 477 -23.84 -14.12 14.26
CA GLY A 477 -22.41 -14.03 14.45
C GLY A 477 -21.66 -14.08 13.11
N LEU A 478 -21.10 -12.96 12.73
CA LEU A 478 -20.03 -12.87 11.72
C LEU A 478 -18.72 -12.62 12.45
N HIS A 479 -17.75 -13.50 12.32
CA HIS A 479 -16.45 -13.40 12.99
C HIS A 479 -15.36 -13.33 11.94
N LEU A 480 -14.73 -12.15 11.82
CA LEU A 480 -13.56 -11.93 10.99
C LEU A 480 -12.31 -12.18 11.82
N ARG A 481 -11.43 -13.03 11.33
CA ARG A 481 -10.08 -13.28 11.83
C ARG A 481 -9.08 -13.08 10.71
N PRO A 482 -7.78 -12.93 10.99
CA PRO A 482 -6.79 -12.86 9.94
C PRO A 482 -6.89 -14.07 9.00
N GLY A 483 -7.26 -13.79 7.73
CA GLY A 483 -7.42 -14.82 6.71
C GLY A 483 -8.69 -15.67 6.78
N GLU A 484 -9.62 -15.45 7.74
CA GLU A 484 -10.82 -16.26 7.87
C GLU A 484 -12.06 -15.43 8.24
N LEU A 485 -13.18 -15.72 7.58
CA LEU A 485 -14.51 -15.23 7.94
C LEU A 485 -15.40 -16.42 8.29
N VAL A 486 -15.87 -16.49 9.54
CA VAL A 486 -16.80 -17.49 10.03
C VAL A 486 -18.18 -16.87 10.16
N LEU A 487 -19.18 -17.55 9.62
CA LEU A 487 -20.57 -17.13 9.66
C LEU A 487 -21.35 -18.10 10.55
N ASP A 488 -21.73 -17.64 11.73
CA ASP A 488 -22.66 -18.38 12.60
C ASP A 488 -24.10 -18.10 12.14
N GLY A 489 -24.93 -19.14 12.15
CA GLY A 489 -26.32 -19.04 11.70
C GLY A 489 -26.56 -19.67 10.35
N THR A 490 -27.64 -19.27 9.69
CA THR A 490 -28.13 -19.93 8.49
C THR A 490 -28.58 -18.94 7.43
N LEU A 491 -28.29 -19.29 6.17
CA LEU A 491 -28.89 -18.68 4.99
C LEU A 491 -30.05 -19.56 4.54
N ALA A 492 -31.25 -19.03 4.53
CA ALA A 492 -32.44 -19.75 4.10
C ALA A 492 -33.01 -19.16 2.80
N VAL A 493 -33.34 -20.03 1.86
CA VAL A 493 -33.91 -19.68 0.57
C VAL A 493 -35.23 -20.49 0.40
N SER A 494 -36.34 -19.80 0.31
CA SER A 494 -37.61 -20.43 -0.10
C SER A 494 -37.66 -20.42 -1.63
N VAL A 495 -37.68 -21.59 -2.23
CA VAL A 495 -37.62 -21.75 -3.68
C VAL A 495 -38.30 -23.04 -4.11
N PHE A 496 -38.94 -23.06 -5.27
CA PHE A 496 -39.59 -24.22 -5.81
C PHE A 496 -40.60 -24.90 -4.84
N GLY A 497 -41.36 -24.09 -4.11
CA GLY A 497 -42.36 -24.58 -3.14
C GLY A 497 -41.79 -25.19 -1.85
N GLY A 498 -40.48 -25.37 -1.77
CA GLY A 498 -39.72 -25.86 -0.61
C GLY A 498 -38.77 -24.81 -0.05
N TRP A 499 -37.74 -25.27 0.65
CA TRP A 499 -36.70 -24.43 1.19
C TRP A 499 -35.30 -25.07 1.09
N VAL A 500 -34.29 -24.21 0.96
CA VAL A 500 -32.86 -24.57 0.97
C VAL A 500 -32.22 -23.77 2.10
N GLN A 501 -31.42 -24.45 2.92
CA GLN A 501 -30.70 -23.86 4.02
C GLN A 501 -29.21 -24.15 3.87
N ALA A 502 -28.38 -23.12 3.99
CA ALA A 502 -26.93 -23.29 4.11
C ALA A 502 -26.47 -22.91 5.52
N SER A 503 -25.59 -23.73 6.10
CA SER A 503 -25.08 -23.58 7.47
C SER A 503 -23.59 -23.93 7.56
N GLY A 504 -22.95 -23.59 8.70
CA GLY A 504 -21.54 -23.86 8.93
C GLY A 504 -20.61 -23.17 7.95
N LEU A 505 -21.03 -22.03 7.42
CA LEU A 505 -20.31 -21.32 6.38
C LEU A 505 -19.00 -20.70 6.91
N ARG A 506 -17.88 -21.01 6.26
CA ARG A 506 -16.55 -20.43 6.52
C ARG A 506 -15.91 -20.03 5.22
N VAL A 507 -15.32 -18.87 5.20
CA VAL A 507 -14.57 -18.37 4.03
C VAL A 507 -13.14 -18.11 4.45
N HIS A 508 -12.20 -18.87 3.89
CA HIS A 508 -10.78 -18.62 4.02
C HIS A 508 -10.35 -17.66 2.92
N GLU A 509 -9.46 -16.74 3.28
CA GLU A 509 -8.97 -15.67 2.40
C GLU A 509 -10.11 -14.90 1.69
N PRO A 510 -11.07 -14.32 2.44
CA PRO A 510 -12.25 -13.68 1.85
C PRO A 510 -11.91 -12.54 0.89
N PHE A 511 -10.73 -11.94 1.06
CA PHE A 511 -10.20 -10.86 0.21
C PHE A 511 -8.98 -11.29 -0.62
N GLY A 512 -8.61 -12.58 -0.56
CA GLY A 512 -7.47 -13.16 -1.25
C GLY A 512 -7.72 -13.42 -2.74
N VAL A 513 -6.71 -13.93 -3.42
CA VAL A 513 -6.78 -14.30 -4.86
C VAL A 513 -7.60 -15.57 -5.08
N ALA A 514 -7.58 -16.50 -4.12
CA ALA A 514 -8.27 -17.79 -4.18
C ALA A 514 -9.10 -18.00 -2.90
N SER A 515 -10.28 -17.39 -2.83
CA SER A 515 -11.19 -17.63 -1.72
C SER A 515 -11.65 -19.08 -1.67
N HIS A 516 -11.64 -19.66 -0.46
CA HIS A 516 -12.08 -21.03 -0.20
C HIS A 516 -13.27 -21.00 0.77
N LEU A 517 -14.43 -21.48 0.30
CA LEU A 517 -15.65 -21.55 1.11
C LEU A 517 -15.93 -23.00 1.50
N THR A 518 -16.27 -23.21 2.77
CA THR A 518 -16.80 -24.48 3.27
C THR A 518 -18.17 -24.31 3.90
N GLY A 519 -19.01 -25.36 3.87
CA GLY A 519 -20.33 -25.33 4.46
C GLY A 519 -21.13 -26.60 4.22
N GLU A 520 -22.39 -26.57 4.65
CA GLU A 520 -23.37 -27.62 4.42
C GLU A 520 -24.65 -27.05 3.85
N ILE A 521 -25.33 -27.80 2.98
CA ILE A 521 -26.58 -27.39 2.37
C ILE A 521 -27.64 -28.48 2.61
N GLU A 522 -28.82 -28.05 3.05
CA GLU A 522 -30.02 -28.88 3.15
C GLU A 522 -31.11 -28.28 2.30
N ALA A 523 -31.74 -29.07 1.47
CA ALA A 523 -32.94 -28.71 0.73
C ALA A 523 -34.08 -29.64 1.10
N ARG A 524 -35.26 -29.11 1.36
CA ARG A 524 -36.42 -29.89 1.79
C ARG A 524 -37.66 -29.47 1.01
N HIS A 525 -38.43 -30.49 0.66
CA HIS A 525 -39.73 -30.33 0.00
C HIS A 525 -39.67 -29.58 -1.34
N ILE A 526 -38.57 -29.74 -2.08
CA ILE A 526 -38.42 -29.09 -3.39
C ILE A 526 -39.35 -29.72 -4.42
N ASP A 527 -40.26 -28.93 -4.99
CA ASP A 527 -41.14 -29.35 -6.07
C ASP A 527 -40.35 -29.56 -7.35
N LEU A 528 -40.31 -30.82 -7.81
CA LEU A 528 -39.61 -31.20 -9.02
C LEU A 528 -40.21 -30.60 -10.28
N ALA A 529 -41.54 -30.34 -10.31
CA ALA A 529 -42.18 -29.75 -11.49
C ALA A 529 -41.67 -28.33 -11.71
N GLN A 530 -41.66 -27.52 -10.66
CA GLN A 530 -41.12 -26.15 -10.73
C GLN A 530 -39.59 -26.14 -11.02
N LEU A 531 -38.83 -27.03 -10.37
CA LEU A 531 -37.39 -27.15 -10.60
C LEU A 531 -37.06 -27.51 -12.04
N THR A 532 -37.73 -28.56 -12.57
CA THR A 532 -37.45 -29.06 -13.92
C THR A 532 -37.94 -28.12 -15.01
N GLU A 533 -39.02 -27.36 -14.75
CA GLU A 533 -39.51 -26.30 -15.63
C GLU A 533 -38.50 -25.15 -15.71
N ALA A 534 -38.05 -24.61 -14.57
CA ALA A 534 -37.09 -23.50 -14.51
C ALA A 534 -35.81 -23.81 -15.29
N PHE A 535 -35.33 -25.04 -15.27
CA PHE A 535 -34.14 -25.48 -15.97
C PHE A 535 -34.37 -26.17 -17.33
N SER A 536 -35.64 -26.15 -17.83
CA SER A 536 -36.01 -26.78 -19.11
C SER A 536 -35.58 -28.25 -19.22
N PHE A 537 -35.49 -28.94 -18.08
CA PHE A 537 -34.96 -30.32 -18.00
C PHE A 537 -35.98 -31.39 -18.49
N GLY A 538 -37.21 -31.00 -18.69
CA GLY A 538 -38.36 -31.86 -18.92
C GLY A 538 -39.31 -31.74 -17.74
N SER A 539 -40.39 -32.54 -17.68
CA SER A 539 -41.33 -32.49 -16.55
C SER A 539 -41.17 -33.70 -15.64
N ILE A 540 -40.95 -33.45 -14.35
CA ILE A 540 -40.95 -34.47 -13.30
C ILE A 540 -41.85 -33.96 -12.18
N THR A 541 -42.88 -34.71 -11.81
CA THR A 541 -43.79 -34.34 -10.71
C THR A 541 -43.40 -35.07 -9.42
N GLY A 542 -43.62 -34.42 -8.25
CA GLY A 542 -43.25 -34.94 -6.93
C GLY A 542 -42.29 -34.00 -6.22
N HIS A 543 -41.90 -34.36 -5.00
CA HIS A 543 -40.99 -33.57 -4.18
C HIS A 543 -39.72 -34.34 -3.85
N ILE A 544 -38.64 -33.62 -3.64
CA ILE A 544 -37.34 -34.17 -3.23
C ILE A 544 -36.80 -33.44 -2.01
N ASP A 545 -36.02 -34.19 -1.25
CA ASP A 545 -35.02 -33.65 -0.30
C ASP A 545 -33.63 -33.83 -0.85
N ALA A 546 -32.74 -32.91 -0.51
CA ALA A 546 -31.32 -33.00 -0.83
C ALA A 546 -30.46 -32.56 0.34
N ASP A 547 -29.34 -33.26 0.55
CA ASP A 547 -28.33 -32.96 1.52
C ASP A 547 -26.99 -32.86 0.82
N VAL A 548 -26.23 -31.80 1.07
CA VAL A 548 -24.85 -31.62 0.61
C VAL A 548 -23.98 -31.41 1.83
N ARG A 549 -23.10 -32.38 2.10
CA ARG A 549 -22.18 -32.36 3.23
C ARG A 549 -20.77 -32.15 2.77
N GLY A 550 -19.95 -31.48 3.61
CA GLY A 550 -18.56 -31.23 3.31
C GLY A 550 -18.37 -30.46 2.00
N LEU A 551 -19.25 -29.48 1.73
CA LEU A 551 -19.10 -28.63 0.56
C LEU A 551 -17.83 -27.79 0.69
N GLU A 552 -16.98 -27.89 -0.34
CA GLU A 552 -15.80 -27.04 -0.51
C GLU A 552 -15.84 -26.37 -1.86
N LEU A 553 -15.73 -25.03 -1.87
CA LEU A 553 -15.59 -24.24 -3.09
C LEU A 553 -14.21 -23.58 -3.10
N SER A 554 -13.53 -23.62 -4.23
CA SER A 554 -12.32 -22.82 -4.48
C SER A 554 -12.59 -21.88 -5.64
N SER A 555 -12.42 -20.58 -5.44
CA SER A 555 -12.80 -19.55 -6.42
C SER A 555 -14.21 -19.77 -6.97
N TRP A 556 -15.17 -20.04 -6.07
CA TRP A 556 -16.59 -20.30 -6.36
C TRP A 556 -16.87 -21.55 -7.19
N ARG A 557 -15.89 -22.45 -7.38
CA ARG A 557 -16.05 -23.73 -8.07
C ARG A 557 -16.02 -24.86 -7.07
N PRO A 558 -16.99 -25.80 -7.10
CA PRO A 558 -16.97 -26.98 -6.23
C PRO A 558 -15.73 -27.84 -6.46
N THR A 559 -15.03 -28.15 -5.35
CA THR A 559 -13.86 -29.03 -5.33
C THR A 559 -14.09 -30.31 -4.57
N ALA A 560 -14.96 -30.28 -3.55
CA ALA A 560 -15.38 -31.45 -2.79
C ALA A 560 -16.80 -31.29 -2.26
N PHE A 561 -17.55 -32.37 -2.19
CA PHE A 561 -18.82 -32.51 -1.47
C PHE A 561 -19.31 -33.96 -1.49
N ASP A 562 -20.25 -34.32 -0.59
CA ASP A 562 -21.07 -35.53 -0.64
C ASP A 562 -22.54 -35.08 -0.71
N ALA A 563 -23.14 -35.15 -1.92
CA ALA A 563 -24.50 -34.75 -2.19
C ALA A 563 -25.42 -35.96 -2.33
N ARG A 564 -26.56 -35.93 -1.67
CA ARG A 564 -27.62 -36.93 -1.79
C ARG A 564 -28.94 -36.25 -2.10
N ILE A 565 -29.65 -36.76 -3.10
CA ILE A 565 -30.97 -36.35 -3.50
C ILE A 565 -31.90 -37.54 -3.39
N ALA A 566 -33.09 -37.39 -2.79
CA ALA A 566 -34.07 -38.47 -2.67
C ALA A 566 -35.49 -37.93 -2.79
N SER A 567 -36.35 -38.65 -3.48
CA SER A 567 -37.79 -38.34 -3.51
C SER A 567 -38.46 -38.66 -2.17
N ILE A 568 -39.39 -37.79 -1.76
CA ILE A 568 -40.16 -37.96 -0.53
C ILE A 568 -41.36 -38.86 -0.80
N ALA A 569 -41.67 -39.76 0.12
CA ALA A 569 -42.91 -40.53 0.04
C ALA A 569 -44.13 -39.60 0.19
N GLY A 570 -45.13 -39.76 -0.67
CA GLY A 570 -46.37 -38.93 -0.67
C GLY A 570 -47.46 -39.54 -1.52
N ASP A 571 -48.65 -38.99 -1.42
CA ASP A 571 -49.85 -39.48 -2.11
C ASP A 571 -50.00 -38.99 -3.57
N GLU A 572 -49.02 -38.27 -4.08
CA GLU A 572 -49.06 -37.67 -5.39
C GLU A 572 -48.76 -38.66 -6.51
N ARG A 573 -49.44 -38.52 -7.64
CA ARG A 573 -49.11 -39.27 -8.87
C ARG A 573 -47.78 -38.80 -9.43
N ARG A 574 -46.73 -39.53 -9.19
CA ARG A 574 -45.36 -39.25 -9.65
C ARG A 574 -45.21 -39.64 -11.12
N ARG A 575 -44.93 -38.66 -11.95
CA ARG A 575 -44.72 -38.85 -13.39
C ARG A 575 -43.41 -38.20 -13.84
N ILE A 576 -42.76 -38.82 -14.80
CA ILE A 576 -41.59 -38.31 -15.44
C ILE A 576 -41.78 -38.31 -16.96
N SER A 577 -41.49 -37.19 -17.62
CA SER A 577 -41.60 -37.05 -19.05
C SER A 577 -40.50 -37.79 -19.78
N GLN A 578 -40.74 -38.14 -21.02
CA GLN A 578 -39.75 -38.78 -21.91
C GLN A 578 -38.45 -37.95 -21.98
N ARG A 579 -38.57 -36.63 -22.11
CA ARG A 579 -37.41 -35.71 -22.16
C ARG A 579 -36.58 -35.76 -20.88
N ALA A 580 -37.21 -35.76 -19.70
CA ALA A 580 -36.54 -35.87 -18.43
C ALA A 580 -35.82 -37.24 -18.28
N VAL A 581 -36.43 -38.32 -18.73
CA VAL A 581 -35.77 -39.64 -18.77
C VAL A 581 -34.53 -39.62 -19.65
N GLN A 582 -34.60 -39.02 -20.83
CA GLN A 582 -33.47 -38.90 -21.75
C GLN A 582 -32.34 -38.09 -21.11
N ASN A 583 -32.65 -36.97 -20.46
CA ASN A 583 -31.72 -36.10 -19.80
C ASN A 583 -31.00 -36.81 -18.63
N LEU A 584 -31.78 -37.50 -17.76
CA LEU A 584 -31.21 -38.32 -16.69
C LEU A 584 -30.32 -39.46 -17.23
N GLY A 585 -30.76 -40.13 -18.32
CA GLY A 585 -29.97 -41.17 -18.98
C GLY A 585 -28.65 -40.64 -19.55
N ALA A 586 -28.67 -39.44 -20.12
CA ALA A 586 -27.46 -38.80 -20.64
C ALA A 586 -26.45 -38.47 -19.51
N LEU A 587 -26.93 -38.07 -18.32
CA LEU A 587 -26.09 -37.85 -17.15
C LEU A 587 -25.50 -39.16 -16.61
N GLY A 588 -26.29 -40.24 -16.59
CA GLY A 588 -25.88 -41.56 -16.12
C GLY A 588 -25.03 -42.37 -17.08
N GLY A 589 -24.74 -41.88 -18.31
CA GLY A 589 -23.88 -42.57 -19.29
C GLY A 589 -24.53 -43.70 -20.06
N GLY A 590 -25.83 -43.77 -20.15
CA GLY A 590 -26.63 -44.85 -20.77
C GLY A 590 -26.65 -44.86 -22.31
N GLY A 591 -25.49 -44.75 -22.98
CA GLY A 591 -25.41 -44.60 -24.44
C GLY A 591 -25.86 -45.77 -25.31
N ALA A 592 -25.77 -47.03 -24.89
CA ALA A 592 -25.97 -48.18 -25.72
C ALA A 592 -27.35 -48.90 -25.55
N LEU A 593 -27.90 -48.96 -24.35
CA LEU A 593 -29.23 -49.56 -24.10
C LEU A 593 -30.38 -48.64 -24.48
N ALA A 594 -30.15 -47.34 -24.59
CA ALA A 594 -31.13 -46.34 -24.98
C ALA A 594 -31.67 -46.53 -26.43
N ALA A 595 -30.97 -47.31 -27.27
CA ALA A 595 -31.42 -47.51 -28.64
C ALA A 595 -32.59 -48.50 -28.79
N VAL A 596 -32.67 -49.51 -27.93
CA VAL A 596 -33.74 -50.54 -27.98
C VAL A 596 -35.00 -50.02 -27.29
N GLN A 597 -34.86 -49.24 -26.22
CA GLN A 597 -35.97 -48.65 -25.53
C GLN A 597 -36.61 -47.46 -26.27
N ARG A 598 -35.92 -46.80 -27.16
CA ARG A 598 -36.40 -45.61 -27.93
C ARG A 598 -37.67 -45.92 -28.75
N SER A 599 -37.89 -47.14 -29.18
CA SER A 599 -39.10 -47.53 -29.97
C SER A 599 -40.36 -47.54 -29.09
N VAL A 600 -40.25 -48.02 -27.84
CA VAL A 600 -41.38 -48.14 -26.91
C VAL A 600 -41.64 -46.80 -26.20
N LEU A 601 -40.57 -46.03 -25.94
CA LEU A 601 -40.66 -44.71 -25.32
C LEU A 601 -41.45 -43.70 -26.17
N ARG A 602 -41.47 -43.84 -27.49
CA ARG A 602 -42.23 -42.95 -28.41
C ARG A 602 -43.76 -43.05 -28.29
N LEU A 603 -44.27 -44.10 -27.65
CA LEU A 603 -45.70 -44.30 -27.49
C LEU A 603 -46.32 -43.59 -26.27
N PHE A 604 -45.47 -43.15 -25.33
CA PHE A 604 -45.94 -42.55 -24.10
C PHE A 604 -45.17 -41.24 -23.82
N GLU A 605 -45.90 -40.17 -23.58
CA GLU A 605 -45.31 -38.88 -23.25
C GLU A 605 -44.72 -38.82 -21.80
N THR A 606 -45.31 -39.60 -20.90
CA THR A 606 -44.93 -39.64 -19.47
C THR A 606 -44.98 -41.09 -18.94
N PHE A 607 -44.11 -41.35 -17.95
CA PHE A 607 -43.99 -42.64 -17.25
C PHE A 607 -44.25 -42.42 -15.74
N GLY A 608 -44.83 -43.43 -15.09
CA GLY A 608 -44.96 -43.44 -13.65
C GLY A 608 -43.68 -43.91 -12.97
N TYR A 609 -43.34 -43.28 -11.86
CA TYR A 609 -42.19 -43.71 -11.03
C TYR A 609 -42.60 -43.81 -9.55
N ARG A 610 -41.85 -44.60 -8.77
CA ARG A 610 -42.06 -44.83 -7.36
C ARG A 610 -41.08 -44.05 -6.51
N GLU A 611 -39.80 -44.08 -6.87
CA GLU A 611 -38.71 -43.48 -6.16
C GLU A 611 -37.70 -42.85 -7.14
N LEU A 612 -37.08 -41.76 -6.75
CA LEU A 612 -35.99 -41.12 -7.44
C LEU A 612 -34.87 -40.87 -6.41
N GLY A 613 -33.61 -41.21 -6.75
CA GLY A 613 -32.50 -40.95 -5.89
C GLY A 613 -31.18 -40.87 -6.65
N LEU A 614 -30.33 -39.96 -6.23
CA LEU A 614 -29.00 -39.76 -6.79
C LEU A 614 -28.06 -39.34 -5.69
N ARG A 615 -26.86 -39.91 -5.70
CA ARG A 615 -25.74 -39.49 -4.87
C ARG A 615 -24.55 -39.13 -5.74
N CYS A 616 -23.84 -38.07 -5.40
CA CYS A 616 -22.57 -37.69 -6.00
C CYS A 616 -21.59 -37.33 -4.89
N ARG A 617 -20.47 -38.03 -4.83
CA ARG A 617 -19.34 -37.67 -3.99
C ARG A 617 -18.25 -37.10 -4.87
N LEU A 618 -18.07 -35.79 -4.80
CA LEU A 618 -17.03 -35.10 -5.53
C LEU A 618 -15.74 -35.08 -4.72
N ALA A 619 -14.67 -35.59 -5.31
CA ALA A 619 -13.32 -35.45 -4.78
C ALA A 619 -12.31 -35.46 -5.94
N LYS A 620 -11.29 -34.58 -5.86
CA LYS A 620 -10.20 -34.49 -6.86
C LYS A 620 -10.71 -34.38 -8.32
N GLY A 621 -11.80 -33.61 -8.54
CA GLY A 621 -12.37 -33.41 -9.86
C GLY A 621 -13.20 -34.54 -10.41
N VAL A 622 -13.42 -35.62 -9.67
CA VAL A 622 -14.22 -36.77 -10.07
C VAL A 622 -15.45 -36.90 -9.16
N CYS A 623 -16.64 -36.98 -9.75
CA CYS A 623 -17.88 -37.33 -9.06
C CYS A 623 -18.08 -38.86 -9.07
N GLU A 624 -18.10 -39.46 -7.90
CA GLU A 624 -18.53 -40.86 -7.72
C GLU A 624 -20.05 -40.88 -7.55
N MET A 625 -20.72 -41.43 -8.55
CA MET A 625 -22.18 -41.46 -8.62
C MET A 625 -22.75 -42.77 -8.10
N ASP A 626 -23.88 -42.68 -7.42
CA ASP A 626 -24.67 -43.82 -6.97
C ASP A 626 -26.17 -43.47 -6.96
N GLY A 627 -27.04 -44.43 -6.75
CA GLY A 627 -28.48 -44.26 -6.81
C GLY A 627 -29.23 -44.79 -5.58
N LEU A 628 -30.47 -45.21 -5.81
CA LEU A 628 -31.36 -45.77 -4.78
C LEU A 628 -30.87 -47.05 -4.13
N ASP A 629 -30.05 -47.83 -4.86
CA ASP A 629 -29.55 -49.14 -4.45
C ASP A 629 -28.20 -49.09 -3.71
N ALA A 630 -27.79 -47.90 -3.26
CA ALA A 630 -26.59 -47.74 -2.47
C ALA A 630 -26.71 -48.51 -1.14
N ALA A 631 -26.17 -49.72 -1.09
CA ALA A 631 -26.09 -50.46 0.14
C ALA A 631 -25.07 -49.77 1.07
N PRO A 632 -25.26 -49.86 2.42
CA PRO A 632 -24.28 -49.31 3.35
C PRO A 632 -22.85 -49.83 3.13
N ASP A 633 -22.72 -50.99 2.53
CA ASP A 633 -21.46 -51.73 2.33
C ASP A 633 -20.88 -51.55 0.92
N GLY A 634 -21.45 -50.69 0.05
CA GLY A 634 -20.93 -50.42 -1.31
C GLY A 634 -21.09 -51.59 -2.29
N ALA A 635 -21.99 -52.54 -2.03
CA ALA A 635 -22.24 -53.65 -2.96
C ALA A 635 -22.93 -53.16 -4.23
N ALA A 636 -22.19 -53.20 -5.35
CA ALA A 636 -22.72 -52.85 -6.66
C ALA A 636 -23.72 -53.93 -7.13
N ARG A 637 -24.74 -53.52 -7.92
CA ARG A 637 -25.60 -54.46 -8.64
C ARG A 637 -24.76 -55.40 -9.52
N ALA A 638 -25.21 -56.60 -9.74
CA ALA A 638 -24.52 -57.61 -10.57
C ALA A 638 -24.25 -57.12 -12.02
N ASP A 639 -25.06 -56.16 -12.53
CA ASP A 639 -24.91 -55.55 -13.86
C ASP A 639 -24.03 -54.28 -13.87
N GLY A 640 -23.44 -53.90 -12.74
CA GLY A 640 -22.58 -52.72 -12.60
C GLY A 640 -23.30 -51.37 -12.63
N GLY A 641 -24.63 -51.33 -12.85
CA GLY A 641 -25.45 -50.14 -12.89
C GLY A 641 -25.89 -49.68 -11.50
N PHE A 642 -26.50 -48.49 -11.42
CA PHE A 642 -27.17 -47.93 -10.25
C PHE A 642 -28.53 -47.33 -10.66
N THR A 643 -29.56 -47.55 -9.86
CA THR A 643 -30.92 -47.09 -10.15
C THR A 643 -31.07 -45.63 -9.76
N ILE A 644 -31.35 -44.75 -10.72
CA ILE A 644 -31.65 -43.32 -10.50
C ILE A 644 -33.16 -43.12 -10.27
N VAL A 645 -33.96 -43.78 -11.12
CA VAL A 645 -35.45 -43.74 -11.01
C VAL A 645 -35.94 -45.18 -11.00
N ARG A 646 -36.78 -45.50 -10.01
CA ARG A 646 -37.48 -46.78 -9.94
C ARG A 646 -38.90 -46.62 -10.45
N GLY A 647 -39.27 -47.33 -11.44
CA GLY A 647 -40.56 -47.31 -12.08
C GLY A 647 -41.72 -47.68 -11.15
N GLY A 648 -42.88 -47.13 -11.39
CA GLY A 648 -44.12 -47.40 -10.66
C GLY A 648 -45.37 -46.92 -11.42
N GLY A 649 -46.44 -47.66 -11.36
CA GLY A 649 -47.64 -47.36 -12.12
C GLY A 649 -47.60 -47.88 -13.54
N VAL A 650 -48.47 -47.38 -14.44
CA VAL A 650 -48.57 -47.82 -15.83
C VAL A 650 -48.51 -46.59 -16.77
N PRO A 651 -47.55 -46.54 -17.72
CA PRO A 651 -46.41 -47.42 -17.87
C PRO A 651 -45.31 -47.07 -16.83
N ALA A 652 -44.58 -48.09 -16.34
CA ALA A 652 -43.43 -47.98 -15.47
C ALA A 652 -42.14 -47.97 -16.23
N LEU A 653 -41.15 -47.19 -15.78
CA LEU A 653 -39.84 -47.16 -16.39
C LEU A 653 -38.77 -46.97 -15.35
N ASP A 654 -37.76 -47.85 -15.33
CA ASP A 654 -36.52 -47.68 -14.55
C ASP A 654 -35.50 -46.88 -15.34
N VAL A 655 -34.83 -45.96 -14.69
CA VAL A 655 -33.65 -45.24 -15.24
C VAL A 655 -32.41 -45.68 -14.48
N ILE A 656 -31.49 -46.30 -15.22
CA ILE A 656 -30.27 -46.90 -14.69
C ILE A 656 -29.05 -46.11 -15.23
N GLY A 657 -28.20 -45.65 -14.31
CA GLY A 657 -26.90 -45.08 -14.66
C GLY A 657 -25.80 -46.15 -14.62
N TYR A 658 -24.86 -46.05 -15.53
CA TYR A 658 -23.70 -47.00 -15.66
C TYR A 658 -22.36 -46.29 -15.37
N ASN A 659 -22.29 -44.95 -15.50
CA ASN A 659 -21.08 -44.21 -15.24
C ASN A 659 -20.98 -43.87 -13.75
N ARG A 660 -20.33 -44.70 -12.95
CA ARG A 660 -20.12 -44.45 -11.53
C ARG A 660 -19.03 -43.40 -11.23
N ARG A 661 -18.17 -43.14 -12.20
CA ARG A 661 -17.09 -42.13 -12.04
C ARG A 661 -17.11 -41.19 -13.24
N VAL A 662 -17.44 -39.94 -13.02
CA VAL A 662 -17.56 -38.91 -14.06
C VAL A 662 -16.68 -37.73 -13.70
N ASP A 663 -15.93 -37.20 -14.69
CA ASP A 663 -15.25 -35.94 -14.53
C ASP A 663 -16.25 -34.82 -14.24
N TRP A 664 -15.98 -34.04 -13.22
CA TRP A 664 -16.90 -33.00 -12.74
C TRP A 664 -17.17 -31.92 -13.80
N ASN A 665 -16.12 -31.47 -14.50
CA ASN A 665 -16.26 -30.43 -15.52
C ASN A 665 -17.08 -30.96 -16.71
N GLU A 666 -16.88 -32.23 -17.07
CA GLU A 666 -17.69 -32.89 -18.12
C GLU A 666 -19.13 -33.05 -17.72
N LEU A 667 -19.40 -33.40 -16.44
CA LEU A 667 -20.77 -33.51 -15.92
C LEU A 667 -21.48 -32.15 -15.93
N VAL A 668 -20.80 -31.09 -15.50
CA VAL A 668 -21.32 -29.73 -15.54
C VAL A 668 -21.58 -29.28 -16.97
N ALA A 669 -20.64 -29.54 -17.89
CA ALA A 669 -20.81 -29.19 -19.30
C ALA A 669 -21.98 -29.94 -19.96
N ARG A 670 -22.24 -31.19 -19.57
CA ARG A 670 -23.42 -31.96 -20.02
C ARG A 670 -24.71 -31.34 -19.49
N LEU A 671 -24.74 -30.99 -18.21
CA LEU A 671 -25.91 -30.30 -17.59
C LEU A 671 -26.19 -28.97 -18.30
N GLN A 672 -25.17 -28.16 -18.53
CA GLN A 672 -25.31 -26.88 -19.24
C GLN A 672 -25.89 -27.05 -20.65
N ARG A 673 -25.43 -28.05 -21.40
CA ARG A 673 -25.98 -28.36 -22.75
C ARG A 673 -27.44 -28.75 -22.69
N VAL A 674 -27.84 -29.60 -21.73
CA VAL A 674 -29.22 -30.02 -21.53
C VAL A 674 -30.13 -28.81 -21.23
N VAL A 675 -29.64 -27.86 -20.43
CA VAL A 675 -30.38 -26.62 -20.13
C VAL A 675 -30.42 -25.69 -21.33
N ALA A 676 -29.33 -25.53 -22.09
CA ALA A 676 -29.25 -24.65 -23.26
C ALA A 676 -30.08 -25.13 -24.45
N GLU A 677 -30.13 -26.43 -24.73
CA GLU A 677 -30.96 -27.04 -25.79
C GLU A 677 -32.47 -26.89 -25.52
N GLY A 678 -32.85 -26.60 -24.25
CA GLY A 678 -34.22 -26.29 -23.88
C GLY A 678 -34.74 -24.93 -24.33
N VAL A 679 -33.82 -24.04 -24.72
CA VAL A 679 -34.12 -22.64 -25.14
C VAL A 679 -34.02 -22.51 -26.67
N SER A 680 -34.41 -23.52 -27.46
CA SER A 680 -34.51 -23.36 -28.92
C SER A 680 -35.59 -22.33 -29.25
N PRO A 681 -35.27 -21.23 -29.97
CA PRO A 681 -36.27 -20.27 -30.38
C PRO A 681 -37.24 -20.98 -31.33
N THR A 682 -38.57 -20.91 -31.04
CA THR A 682 -39.62 -21.12 -32.02
C THR A 682 -39.45 -20.04 -33.09
N ILE A 683 -39.00 -20.45 -34.27
CA ILE A 683 -39.07 -19.59 -35.48
C ILE A 683 -40.51 -19.73 -35.97
N ASP A 684 -41.29 -18.67 -35.82
CA ASP A 684 -42.54 -18.46 -36.54
C ASP A 684 -42.28 -18.18 -38.01
#